data_d858c9c16b37b22c23c43b3f22551d88
#
_entry.id   d858c9c16b37b22c23c43b3f22551d88
#
_cell.length_a   1.000
_cell.length_b   1.000
_cell.length_c   1.000
_cell.angle_alpha   90.00
_cell.angle_beta   90.00
_cell.angle_gamma   90.00
#
_symmetry.space_group_name_H-M   'P 1'
#
loop_
_entity.id
_entity.type
_entity.pdbx_description
1 polymer ?
#
loop_
_entity_poly.entity_id
_entity_poly.type
_entity_poly.pdbx_seq_one_letter_code
_entity_poly.pdbx_strand_id
1 'polypeptide(L)'
;MNKVELLAPAGSLDICKAVINAGADAVYLGGQMFGARAFAHNFTVDEIKEALDYAHNRGAKIYLTVNTLLKNDEIYRAIEYLKPLYEYGLDAVLVQDMGLMRLLKLYYPDMAIHISTQMNVTGEHFLKYLRECGAERVVLARELTLDEIRHLHDECDIELEVFIHGALCYCYSGQCFMSYEAGGRSANKGACAGPCRLPYKSESGETGYLLSPKDLMSIQSLPDILDSGVASLKIEGRMKNIKYAAGITHMYREYIDKYYAYGRMGYVVNEKDVNDMLDLYNRGFETTGYFYTTKSRDMMSLSRPNHMGTKALEVIENKKGNITFKALEPINHGDVFEIDRENSFTSGKDLNVGEFLNVNLPSKYKLGKGTILYRVNNARIEGEILRDFVENGKEIYLSIDIAAIKNEPIRVTVSTYNELLDEYIYATAEGAVVQPAENRPVTEDDLLKKASKLGGTQYSLVSAQAHVDGDIFIAIGDIGKVRNKAIELLENEIRARFARKYNAPQEEDTVVESHKSEDAPFISAQAYKLEQADVLADAKNVSRMYISYHCIYEYRNKQWKLKDDAVKVVERAKEHKKEVFIALPAIARESNVGMTESLLESILNDSFSDGMLIRNMEELLIYKEYVNKNKDNCAKKIVLDSNIYVYNKETKIFLLEEYRDMCIDRIASPIELDENELSDLVNEVPMEMELTVYGKVAVMQSEQCIKKTLNTCDHLFGMESIIQNGSNKHNNAKNNVSYSMLCLCDYCFTTIFDYRARDIDISLAKKLDCGSIRYDFTTESADEVMEICNKMPKAWR
;
A
#
# COMPACT_ATOMS: atom_id res chain seq x y z
N MET A 1 7.83 -27.05 0.25
CA MET A 1 7.31 -25.69 -0.02
C MET A 1 7.37 -24.93 1.28
N ASN A 2 8.01 -23.79 1.32
CA ASN A 2 7.91 -22.91 2.49
C ASN A 2 6.46 -22.48 2.63
N LYS A 3 5.95 -22.42 3.87
CA LYS A 3 4.58 -21.97 4.13
C LYS A 3 4.50 -20.47 3.82
N VAL A 4 3.44 -20.03 3.13
CA VAL A 4 3.23 -18.61 2.83
C VAL A 4 3.08 -17.80 4.11
N GLU A 5 3.65 -16.60 4.14
CA GLU A 5 3.51 -15.67 5.26
C GLU A 5 2.14 -14.98 5.26
N LEU A 6 1.48 -14.92 6.39
CA LEU A 6 0.27 -14.12 6.60
C LEU A 6 0.64 -12.80 7.30
N LEU A 7 0.56 -11.69 6.55
CA LEU A 7 0.93 -10.35 7.00
C LEU A 7 -0.31 -9.55 7.41
N ALA A 8 -0.43 -9.28 8.71
CA ALA A 8 -1.58 -8.59 9.30
C ALA A 8 -1.31 -7.10 9.59
N PRO A 9 -2.35 -6.23 9.56
CA PRO A 9 -2.24 -4.82 9.89
C PRO A 9 -2.33 -4.56 11.39
N ALA A 10 -1.54 -3.61 11.92
CA ALA A 10 -1.75 -3.08 13.26
C ALA A 10 -1.78 -1.54 13.27
N GLY A 11 -2.85 -0.98 13.87
CA GLY A 11 -3.01 0.45 14.11
C GLY A 11 -2.70 0.86 15.54
N SER A 12 -2.48 -0.10 16.47
CA SER A 12 -2.06 0.10 17.85
C SER A 12 -1.37 -1.15 18.39
N LEU A 13 -0.69 -1.01 19.53
CA LEU A 13 0.01 -2.12 20.19
C LEU A 13 -0.96 -3.27 20.56
N ASP A 14 -2.17 -2.96 21.04
CA ASP A 14 -3.18 -3.98 21.36
C ASP A 14 -3.62 -4.75 20.12
N ILE A 15 -3.79 -4.06 18.98
CA ILE A 15 -4.11 -4.71 17.71
C ILE A 15 -2.94 -5.58 17.26
N CYS A 16 -1.69 -5.11 17.41
CA CYS A 16 -0.50 -5.88 17.09
C CYS A 16 -0.48 -7.21 17.87
N LYS A 17 -0.67 -7.16 19.18
CA LYS A 17 -0.75 -8.34 20.03
C LYS A 17 -1.89 -9.28 19.61
N ALA A 18 -3.08 -8.74 19.35
CA ALA A 18 -4.25 -9.53 18.98
C ALA A 18 -4.10 -10.24 17.63
N VAL A 19 -3.51 -9.61 16.61
CA VAL A 19 -3.31 -10.27 15.30
C VAL A 19 -2.23 -11.35 15.34
N ILE A 20 -1.18 -11.18 16.18
CA ILE A 20 -0.19 -12.22 16.44
C ILE A 20 -0.86 -13.43 17.11
N ASN A 21 -1.71 -13.17 18.12
CA ASN A 21 -2.49 -14.22 18.79
C ASN A 21 -3.47 -14.93 17.84
N ALA A 22 -3.98 -14.19 16.83
CA ALA A 22 -4.86 -14.72 15.79
C ALA A 22 -4.14 -15.50 14.68
N GLY A 23 -2.80 -15.61 14.75
CA GLY A 23 -1.99 -16.45 13.86
C GLY A 23 -1.31 -15.70 12.71
N ALA A 24 -1.07 -14.39 12.84
CA ALA A 24 -0.20 -13.67 11.91
C ALA A 24 1.24 -14.14 12.04
N ASP A 25 1.90 -14.37 10.89
CA ASP A 25 3.34 -14.67 10.82
C ASP A 25 4.17 -13.38 10.87
N ALA A 26 3.59 -12.27 10.38
CA ALA A 26 4.19 -10.95 10.45
C ALA A 26 3.11 -9.85 10.62
N VAL A 27 3.53 -8.71 11.17
CA VAL A 27 2.66 -7.55 11.37
C VAL A 27 3.29 -6.31 10.77
N TYR A 28 2.55 -5.58 9.91
CA TYR A 28 3.00 -4.28 9.46
C TYR A 28 2.31 -3.14 10.22
N LEU A 29 3.11 -2.18 10.64
CA LEU A 29 2.68 -1.04 11.44
C LEU A 29 3.33 0.26 10.97
N GLY A 30 2.87 1.40 11.46
CA GLY A 30 3.45 2.71 11.14
C GLY A 30 3.92 3.44 12.36
N GLY A 31 5.11 4.00 12.28
CA GLY A 31 5.62 4.91 13.29
C GLY A 31 5.00 6.31 13.18
N GLN A 32 5.31 7.17 14.12
CA GLN A 32 4.81 8.55 14.20
C GLN A 32 5.21 9.41 12.98
N MET A 33 6.22 8.98 12.23
CA MET A 33 6.74 9.69 11.05
C MET A 33 6.77 8.77 9.82
N PHE A 34 6.70 9.37 8.63
CA PHE A 34 6.98 8.77 7.32
C PHE A 34 6.07 7.62 6.86
N GLY A 35 4.96 7.37 7.55
CA GLY A 35 4.00 6.32 7.18
C GLY A 35 2.81 6.82 6.37
N ALA A 36 2.35 6.03 5.39
CA ALA A 36 1.22 6.36 4.50
C ALA A 36 -0.17 6.26 5.17
N ARG A 37 -0.30 6.53 6.46
CA ARG A 37 -1.56 6.61 7.23
C ARG A 37 -1.42 7.64 8.34
N ALA A 38 -1.36 8.93 7.98
CA ALA A 38 -1.11 10.05 8.89
C ALA A 38 -2.15 10.18 10.03
N PHE A 39 -3.38 9.68 9.81
CA PHE A 39 -4.49 9.75 10.78
C PHE A 39 -4.72 8.46 11.58
N ALA A 40 -3.88 7.42 11.40
CA ALA A 40 -3.89 6.28 12.29
C ALA A 40 -3.23 6.65 13.64
N HIS A 41 -3.53 5.89 14.69
CA HIS A 41 -2.66 5.89 15.86
C HIS A 41 -1.32 5.28 15.41
N ASN A 42 -0.26 6.10 15.43
CA ASN A 42 1.06 5.69 14.97
C ASN A 42 1.94 5.40 16.19
N PHE A 43 2.73 4.34 16.10
CA PHE A 43 3.54 3.81 17.20
C PHE A 43 4.71 4.75 17.55
N THR A 44 4.96 4.94 18.81
CA THR A 44 6.23 5.49 19.32
C THR A 44 7.36 4.47 19.14
N VAL A 45 8.62 4.92 19.24
CA VAL A 45 9.79 4.02 19.18
C VAL A 45 9.71 2.96 20.28
N ASP A 46 9.25 3.32 21.49
CA ASP A 46 9.14 2.37 22.60
C ASP A 46 8.02 1.35 22.38
N GLU A 47 6.87 1.76 21.83
CA GLU A 47 5.81 0.83 21.44
C GLU A 47 6.23 -0.12 20.32
N ILE A 48 7.08 0.34 19.38
CA ILE A 48 7.64 -0.54 18.34
C ILE A 48 8.58 -1.57 18.98
N LYS A 49 9.43 -1.17 19.93
CA LYS A 49 10.29 -2.09 20.66
C LYS A 49 9.50 -3.13 21.47
N GLU A 50 8.40 -2.70 22.13
CA GLU A 50 7.51 -3.62 22.83
C GLU A 50 6.80 -4.58 21.85
N ALA A 51 6.41 -4.10 20.67
CA ALA A 51 5.85 -4.93 19.62
C ALA A 51 6.85 -5.97 19.10
N LEU A 52 8.13 -5.59 18.93
CA LEU A 52 9.23 -6.50 18.56
C LEU A 52 9.44 -7.59 19.61
N ASP A 53 9.55 -7.22 20.89
CA ASP A 53 9.67 -8.20 21.96
C ASP A 53 8.50 -9.19 22.00
N TYR A 54 7.27 -8.67 21.84
CA TYR A 54 6.07 -9.51 21.82
C TYR A 54 6.03 -10.46 20.62
N ALA A 55 6.38 -9.96 19.47
CA ALA A 55 6.37 -10.70 18.21
C ALA A 55 7.47 -11.77 18.17
N HIS A 56 8.73 -11.40 18.45
CA HIS A 56 9.87 -12.29 18.40
C HIS A 56 9.73 -13.46 19.40
N ASN A 57 9.17 -13.19 20.58
CA ASN A 57 8.87 -14.26 21.56
C ASN A 57 7.81 -15.25 21.08
N ARG A 58 7.00 -14.90 20.05
CA ARG A 58 5.89 -15.73 19.52
C ARG A 58 6.10 -16.21 18.09
N GLY A 59 7.32 -16.05 17.57
CA GLY A 59 7.65 -16.49 16.22
C GLY A 59 7.04 -15.60 15.12
N ALA A 60 6.77 -14.32 15.39
CA ALA A 60 6.26 -13.37 14.42
C ALA A 60 7.23 -12.21 14.17
N LYS A 61 7.14 -11.58 12.99
CA LYS A 61 7.98 -10.45 12.55
C LYS A 61 7.24 -9.12 12.61
N ILE A 62 7.99 -8.02 12.70
CA ILE A 62 7.45 -6.65 12.64
C ILE A 62 8.05 -5.90 11.46
N TYR A 63 7.20 -5.36 10.59
CA TYR A 63 7.58 -4.56 9.43
C TYR A 63 7.12 -3.11 9.61
N LEU A 64 8.06 -2.17 9.54
CA LEU A 64 7.76 -0.75 9.71
C LEU A 64 7.51 -0.09 8.36
N THR A 65 6.39 0.63 8.24
CA THR A 65 6.11 1.41 7.03
C THR A 65 6.81 2.77 7.07
N VAL A 66 7.76 2.98 6.14
CA VAL A 66 8.40 4.26 5.80
C VAL A 66 8.11 4.52 4.33
N ASN A 67 6.84 4.42 3.96
CA ASN A 67 6.38 4.28 2.60
C ASN A 67 5.65 5.53 2.08
N THR A 68 6.21 6.68 2.37
CA THR A 68 5.85 7.97 1.76
C THR A 68 7.03 8.50 0.96
N LEU A 69 6.76 9.38 -0.01
CA LEU A 69 7.80 10.17 -0.65
C LEU A 69 8.37 11.17 0.35
N LEU A 70 9.68 11.28 0.44
CA LEU A 70 10.39 12.08 1.41
C LEU A 70 10.99 13.34 0.77
N LYS A 71 10.91 14.47 1.46
CA LYS A 71 11.58 15.73 1.09
C LYS A 71 13.04 15.69 1.52
N ASN A 72 13.84 16.65 1.06
CA ASN A 72 15.26 16.74 1.39
C ASN A 72 15.54 16.74 2.90
N ASP A 73 14.77 17.48 3.69
CA ASP A 73 14.89 17.52 5.16
C ASP A 73 14.35 16.26 5.85
N GLU A 74 13.40 15.56 5.22
CA GLU A 74 12.75 14.37 5.77
C GLU A 74 13.61 13.10 5.63
N ILE A 75 14.37 12.98 4.54
CA ILE A 75 15.04 11.72 4.20
C ILE A 75 16.12 11.32 5.22
N TYR A 76 16.94 12.28 5.66
CA TYR A 76 17.97 12.01 6.68
C TYR A 76 17.36 11.84 8.07
N ARG A 77 16.25 12.53 8.36
CA ARG A 77 15.50 12.30 9.59
C ARG A 77 14.89 10.91 9.63
N ALA A 78 14.54 10.33 8.48
CA ALA A 78 14.08 8.94 8.40
C ALA A 78 15.22 7.96 8.74
N ILE A 79 16.44 8.21 8.27
CA ILE A 79 17.61 7.42 8.63
C ILE A 79 17.87 7.48 10.16
N GLU A 80 17.93 8.67 10.74
CA GLU A 80 18.13 8.82 12.19
C GLU A 80 17.00 8.16 13.01
N TYR A 81 15.75 8.25 12.55
CA TYR A 81 14.60 7.61 13.19
C TYR A 81 14.70 6.08 13.19
N LEU A 82 15.24 5.49 12.13
CA LEU A 82 15.36 4.05 11.99
C LEU A 82 16.50 3.45 12.82
N LYS A 83 17.54 4.23 13.15
CA LYS A 83 18.73 3.74 13.84
C LYS A 83 18.44 2.95 15.13
N PRO A 84 17.70 3.48 16.13
CA PRO A 84 17.41 2.74 17.36
C PRO A 84 16.53 1.51 17.14
N LEU A 85 15.77 1.45 16.05
CA LEU A 85 14.94 0.30 15.69
C LEU A 85 15.77 -0.77 14.97
N TYR A 86 16.69 -0.37 14.10
CA TYR A 86 17.64 -1.26 13.46
C TYR A 86 18.51 -1.98 14.51
N GLU A 87 19.07 -1.22 15.46
CA GLU A 87 19.88 -1.78 16.55
C GLU A 87 19.05 -2.72 17.45
N TYR A 88 17.75 -2.47 17.58
CA TYR A 88 16.86 -3.30 18.41
C TYR A 88 16.40 -4.58 17.71
N GLY A 89 16.60 -4.69 16.39
CA GLY A 89 16.25 -5.89 15.62
C GLY A 89 14.99 -5.78 14.79
N LEU A 90 14.61 -4.58 14.32
CA LEU A 90 13.49 -4.41 13.37
C LEU A 90 13.68 -5.32 12.14
N ASP A 91 12.67 -6.12 11.81
CA ASP A 91 12.81 -7.17 10.78
C ASP A 91 12.88 -6.61 9.36
N ALA A 92 12.01 -5.66 8.99
CA ALA A 92 12.03 -5.04 7.67
C ALA A 92 11.41 -3.64 7.68
N VAL A 93 11.71 -2.87 6.62
CA VAL A 93 11.06 -1.59 6.31
C VAL A 93 10.37 -1.66 4.96
N LEU A 94 9.14 -1.10 4.88
CA LEU A 94 8.42 -0.93 3.61
C LEU A 94 8.71 0.48 3.08
N VAL A 95 9.23 0.58 1.86
CA VAL A 95 9.66 1.84 1.24
C VAL A 95 8.95 2.13 -0.09
N GLN A 96 8.85 3.42 -0.43
CA GLN A 96 8.39 3.91 -1.74
C GLN A 96 9.48 4.76 -2.41
N ASP A 97 10.28 5.48 -1.64
CA ASP A 97 11.25 6.46 -2.10
C ASP A 97 12.56 5.79 -2.52
N MET A 98 12.99 6.01 -3.78
CA MET A 98 14.21 5.40 -4.32
C MET A 98 15.48 5.95 -3.64
N GLY A 99 15.48 7.24 -3.27
CA GLY A 99 16.58 7.85 -2.53
C GLY A 99 16.71 7.25 -1.13
N LEU A 100 15.58 7.00 -0.45
CA LEU A 100 15.59 6.30 0.84
C LEU A 100 16.12 4.87 0.69
N MET A 101 15.73 4.14 -0.35
CA MET A 101 16.22 2.78 -0.60
C MET A 101 17.74 2.77 -0.75
N ARG A 102 18.30 3.74 -1.50
CA ARG A 102 19.77 3.93 -1.63
C ARG A 102 20.42 4.15 -0.26
N LEU A 103 19.89 5.06 0.55
CA LEU A 103 20.44 5.36 1.88
C LEU A 103 20.32 4.18 2.85
N LEU A 104 19.24 3.41 2.80
CA LEU A 104 19.08 2.22 3.65
C LEU A 104 20.17 1.19 3.39
N LYS A 105 20.52 0.95 2.13
CA LYS A 105 21.62 0.05 1.78
C LYS A 105 22.96 0.55 2.29
N LEU A 106 23.16 1.87 2.32
CA LEU A 106 24.40 2.48 2.81
C LEU A 106 24.49 2.45 4.35
N TYR A 107 23.39 2.81 5.04
CA TYR A 107 23.38 2.99 6.49
C TYR A 107 23.00 1.72 7.26
N TYR A 108 22.18 0.84 6.68
CA TYR A 108 21.62 -0.34 7.32
C TYR A 108 21.67 -1.55 6.37
N PRO A 109 22.88 -2.04 6.01
CA PRO A 109 23.06 -3.06 4.96
C PRO A 109 22.33 -4.39 5.26
N ASP A 110 22.10 -4.71 6.54
CA ASP A 110 21.40 -5.93 6.97
C ASP A 110 19.89 -5.71 7.21
N MET A 111 19.34 -4.54 6.84
CA MET A 111 17.92 -4.27 6.94
C MET A 111 17.21 -4.82 5.72
N ALA A 112 16.24 -5.71 5.91
CA ALA A 112 15.38 -6.16 4.83
C ALA A 112 14.55 -4.99 4.28
N ILE A 113 14.56 -4.82 2.95
CA ILE A 113 13.83 -3.78 2.25
C ILE A 113 12.67 -4.42 1.49
N HIS A 114 11.44 -4.08 1.90
CA HIS A 114 10.23 -4.45 1.21
C HIS A 114 9.69 -3.26 0.42
N ILE A 115 9.43 -3.45 -0.86
CA ILE A 115 8.91 -2.38 -1.71
C ILE A 115 7.41 -2.23 -1.47
N SER A 116 6.98 -1.02 -1.14
CA SER A 116 5.56 -0.71 -0.94
C SER A 116 4.77 -0.75 -2.24
N THR A 117 3.49 -1.17 -2.18
CA THR A 117 2.56 -1.06 -3.31
C THR A 117 2.43 0.37 -3.85
N GLN A 118 2.81 1.39 -3.08
CA GLN A 118 2.83 2.79 -3.53
C GLN A 118 3.91 3.09 -4.58
N MET A 119 4.92 2.23 -4.73
CA MET A 119 5.90 2.31 -5.82
C MET A 119 5.32 1.85 -7.16
N ASN A 120 4.14 1.25 -7.15
CA ASN A 120 3.36 0.86 -8.32
C ASN A 120 4.11 -0.10 -9.26
N VAL A 121 4.62 -1.20 -8.72
CA VAL A 121 5.30 -2.24 -9.52
C VAL A 121 4.27 -3.07 -10.26
N THR A 122 4.31 -3.03 -11.59
CA THR A 122 3.31 -3.60 -12.49
C THR A 122 3.88 -4.51 -13.58
N GLY A 123 5.22 -4.58 -13.74
CA GLY A 123 5.89 -5.36 -14.77
C GLY A 123 7.24 -5.91 -14.33
N GLU A 124 7.77 -6.80 -15.16
CA GLU A 124 8.96 -7.60 -14.84
C GLU A 124 10.26 -6.81 -14.82
N HIS A 125 10.42 -5.79 -15.69
CA HIS A 125 11.67 -5.02 -15.77
C HIS A 125 11.90 -4.26 -14.48
N PHE A 126 10.86 -3.61 -13.93
CA PHE A 126 10.97 -2.90 -12.67
C PHE A 126 11.16 -3.87 -11.49
N LEU A 127 10.51 -5.02 -11.52
CA LEU A 127 10.67 -6.04 -10.49
C LEU A 127 12.12 -6.59 -10.45
N LYS A 128 12.70 -6.95 -11.60
CA LYS A 128 14.10 -7.39 -11.74
C LYS A 128 15.08 -6.33 -11.24
N TYR A 129 14.84 -5.09 -11.63
CA TYR A 129 15.69 -3.97 -11.22
C TYR A 129 15.66 -3.73 -9.71
N LEU A 130 14.49 -3.78 -9.06
CA LEU A 130 14.38 -3.63 -7.61
C LEU A 130 15.14 -4.72 -6.85
N ARG A 131 15.14 -5.96 -7.37
CA ARG A 131 15.99 -7.04 -6.84
C ARG A 131 17.47 -6.69 -6.95
N GLU A 132 17.93 -6.20 -8.10
CA GLU A 132 19.32 -5.75 -8.29
C GLU A 132 19.70 -4.64 -7.31
N CYS A 133 18.79 -3.71 -7.04
CA CYS A 133 18.93 -2.69 -6.00
C CYS A 133 18.87 -3.24 -4.57
N GLY A 134 18.67 -4.56 -4.40
CA GLY A 134 18.71 -5.26 -3.12
C GLY A 134 17.39 -5.21 -2.34
N ALA A 135 16.25 -5.05 -2.99
CA ALA A 135 14.97 -5.34 -2.38
C ALA A 135 14.82 -6.85 -2.18
N GLU A 136 14.26 -7.26 -1.05
CA GLU A 136 14.00 -8.67 -0.75
C GLU A 136 12.58 -9.08 -1.12
N ARG A 137 11.62 -8.14 -1.02
CA ARG A 137 10.21 -8.38 -1.29
C ARG A 137 9.56 -7.20 -1.99
N VAL A 138 8.60 -7.49 -2.87
CA VAL A 138 7.80 -6.47 -3.54
C VAL A 138 6.32 -6.70 -3.29
N VAL A 139 5.65 -5.67 -2.75
CA VAL A 139 4.18 -5.62 -2.67
C VAL A 139 3.66 -5.17 -4.02
N LEU A 140 3.16 -6.10 -4.80
CA LEU A 140 2.68 -5.85 -6.16
C LEU A 140 1.51 -4.84 -6.19
N ALA A 141 1.34 -4.20 -7.35
CA ALA A 141 0.15 -3.40 -7.62
C ALA A 141 -1.12 -4.28 -7.51
N ARG A 142 -2.18 -3.73 -6.94
CA ARG A 142 -3.45 -4.48 -6.68
C ARG A 142 -4.23 -4.79 -7.94
N GLU A 143 -3.84 -4.19 -9.04
CA GLU A 143 -4.47 -4.24 -10.35
C GLU A 143 -4.02 -5.46 -11.18
N LEU A 144 -3.01 -6.22 -10.73
CA LEU A 144 -2.50 -7.39 -11.44
C LEU A 144 -3.44 -8.59 -11.33
N THR A 145 -3.55 -9.34 -12.41
CA THR A 145 -4.25 -10.63 -12.48
C THR A 145 -3.37 -11.76 -11.95
N LEU A 146 -3.98 -12.91 -11.61
CA LEU A 146 -3.22 -14.10 -11.18
C LEU A 146 -2.26 -14.61 -12.25
N ASP A 147 -2.62 -14.46 -13.54
CA ASP A 147 -1.73 -14.88 -14.63
C ASP A 147 -0.48 -13.99 -14.72
N GLU A 148 -0.64 -12.67 -14.55
CA GLU A 148 0.49 -11.75 -14.46
C GLU A 148 1.36 -12.03 -13.22
N ILE A 149 0.75 -12.31 -12.08
CA ILE A 149 1.49 -12.64 -10.84
C ILE A 149 2.30 -13.91 -10.99
N ARG A 150 1.73 -14.98 -11.61
CA ARG A 150 2.47 -16.22 -11.89
C ARG A 150 3.65 -15.96 -12.82
N HIS A 151 3.42 -15.20 -13.89
CA HIS A 151 4.50 -14.85 -14.82
C HIS A 151 5.64 -14.12 -14.09
N LEU A 152 5.33 -13.10 -13.30
CA LEU A 152 6.32 -12.36 -12.53
C LEU A 152 7.07 -13.26 -11.51
N HIS A 153 6.38 -14.22 -10.89
CA HIS A 153 7.02 -15.20 -10.01
C HIS A 153 7.99 -16.10 -10.75
N ASP A 154 7.60 -16.58 -11.94
CA ASP A 154 8.41 -17.50 -12.73
C ASP A 154 9.67 -16.82 -13.33
N GLU A 155 9.57 -15.53 -13.68
CA GLU A 155 10.64 -14.74 -14.30
C GLU A 155 11.59 -14.05 -13.32
N CYS A 156 11.16 -13.84 -12.06
CA CYS A 156 11.89 -13.03 -11.09
C CYS A 156 12.07 -13.77 -9.76
N ASP A 157 13.33 -13.97 -9.36
CA ASP A 157 13.71 -14.57 -8.08
C ASP A 157 13.69 -13.51 -6.96
N ILE A 158 12.51 -13.00 -6.62
CA ILE A 158 12.24 -12.08 -5.53
C ILE A 158 10.91 -12.43 -4.86
N GLU A 159 10.79 -12.22 -3.55
CA GLU A 159 9.54 -12.49 -2.86
C GLU A 159 8.41 -11.55 -3.33
N LEU A 160 7.28 -12.13 -3.73
CA LEU A 160 6.09 -11.41 -4.10
C LEU A 160 5.08 -11.38 -2.96
N GLU A 161 4.52 -10.21 -2.67
CA GLU A 161 3.47 -10.00 -1.69
C GLU A 161 2.22 -9.43 -2.37
N VAL A 162 1.03 -9.99 -2.07
CA VAL A 162 -0.23 -9.54 -2.63
C VAL A 162 -1.25 -9.25 -1.54
N PHE A 163 -2.13 -8.27 -1.77
CA PHE A 163 -3.28 -8.05 -0.90
C PHE A 163 -4.35 -9.11 -1.13
N ILE A 164 -4.90 -9.68 -0.04
CA ILE A 164 -5.93 -10.71 -0.08
C ILE A 164 -7.26 -10.26 0.52
N HIS A 165 -7.27 -9.19 1.33
CA HIS A 165 -8.48 -8.71 2.00
C HIS A 165 -8.46 -7.21 2.26
N GLY A 166 -9.63 -6.58 2.26
CA GLY A 166 -9.84 -5.21 2.68
C GLY A 166 -9.99 -4.20 1.54
N ALA A 167 -9.82 -2.92 1.83
CA ALA A 167 -10.17 -1.84 0.91
C ALA A 167 -9.32 -1.82 -0.37
N LEU A 168 -9.98 -1.77 -1.53
CA LEU A 168 -9.36 -1.46 -2.80
C LEU A 168 -9.35 0.06 -3.04
N CYS A 169 -8.31 0.54 -3.72
CA CYS A 169 -8.23 1.88 -4.25
C CYS A 169 -8.83 1.93 -5.66
N TYR A 170 -9.40 3.07 -6.07
CA TYR A 170 -9.84 3.28 -7.45
C TYR A 170 -8.66 3.59 -8.38
N CYS A 171 -7.68 4.32 -7.85
CA CYS A 171 -6.45 4.71 -8.51
C CYS A 171 -5.36 3.66 -8.26
N TYR A 172 -4.45 3.47 -9.19
CA TYR A 172 -3.17 2.81 -8.91
C TYR A 172 -2.51 3.43 -7.69
N SER A 173 -2.03 2.61 -6.78
CA SER A 173 -1.42 3.09 -5.53
C SER A 173 -0.22 3.98 -5.81
N GLY A 174 -0.09 5.09 -5.08
CA GLY A 174 0.97 6.08 -5.32
C GLY A 174 0.69 7.07 -6.46
N GLN A 175 -0.37 6.89 -7.28
CA GLN A 175 -0.68 7.72 -8.45
C GLN A 175 -1.90 8.63 -8.25
N CYS A 176 -2.26 8.96 -6.98
CA CYS A 176 -3.46 9.74 -6.67
C CYS A 176 -3.13 11.11 -6.08
N PHE A 177 -3.41 12.16 -6.83
CA PHE A 177 -3.30 13.57 -6.42
C PHE A 177 -4.67 14.23 -6.14
N MET A 178 -5.79 13.53 -6.37
CA MET A 178 -7.13 14.13 -6.27
C MET A 178 -7.44 14.69 -4.87
N SER A 179 -6.96 14.04 -3.82
CA SER A 179 -7.14 14.51 -2.45
C SER A 179 -6.28 15.75 -2.14
N TYR A 180 -5.10 15.87 -2.75
CA TYR A 180 -4.22 17.02 -2.64
C TYR A 180 -4.81 18.24 -3.38
N GLU A 181 -5.20 18.08 -4.63
CA GLU A 181 -5.80 19.15 -5.44
C GLU A 181 -7.13 19.67 -4.86
N ALA A 182 -7.96 18.75 -4.32
CA ALA A 182 -9.25 19.12 -3.74
C ALA A 182 -9.14 19.84 -2.38
N GLY A 183 -8.10 19.60 -1.58
CA GLY A 183 -8.05 20.13 -0.21
C GLY A 183 -6.68 20.09 0.47
N GLY A 184 -5.57 20.04 -0.26
CA GLY A 184 -4.21 20.07 0.28
C GLY A 184 -3.80 18.82 1.06
N ARG A 185 -4.58 17.73 0.98
CA ARG A 185 -4.34 16.49 1.74
C ARG A 185 -3.72 15.44 0.83
N SER A 186 -2.39 15.31 0.87
CA SER A 186 -1.69 14.32 0.04
C SER A 186 -2.10 12.89 0.39
N ALA A 187 -2.62 12.16 -0.60
CA ALA A 187 -2.89 10.74 -0.49
C ALA A 187 -1.58 9.93 -0.44
N ASN A 188 -0.56 10.38 -1.15
CA ASN A 188 0.77 9.75 -1.21
C ASN A 188 1.55 9.92 0.11
N LYS A 189 1.22 10.96 0.89
CA LYS A 189 1.72 11.17 2.27
C LYS A 189 0.72 10.68 3.35
N GLY A 190 -0.22 9.81 2.99
CA GLY A 190 -1.12 9.14 3.94
C GLY A 190 -2.29 9.97 4.46
N ALA A 191 -2.53 11.18 3.92
CA ALA A 191 -3.59 12.08 4.37
C ALA A 191 -4.86 12.04 3.50
N CYS A 192 -5.10 10.95 2.77
CA CYS A 192 -6.21 10.80 1.84
C CYS A 192 -7.58 11.15 2.45
N ALA A 193 -8.34 12.05 1.80
CA ALA A 193 -9.71 12.40 2.18
C ALA A 193 -10.78 11.47 1.59
N GLY A 194 -10.40 10.50 0.77
CA GLY A 194 -11.31 9.55 0.13
C GLY A 194 -12.24 10.16 -0.94
N PRO A 195 -11.76 11.03 -1.85
CA PRO A 195 -12.64 11.66 -2.86
C PRO A 195 -13.33 10.62 -3.76
N CYS A 196 -12.69 9.49 -4.06
CA CYS A 196 -13.30 8.38 -4.79
C CYS A 196 -14.52 7.76 -4.06
N ARG A 197 -14.71 8.02 -2.77
CA ARG A 197 -15.85 7.53 -1.96
C ARG A 197 -17.00 8.53 -1.87
N LEU A 198 -16.98 9.59 -2.66
CA LEU A 198 -18.06 10.59 -2.76
C LEU A 198 -19.05 10.21 -3.88
N PRO A 199 -20.29 10.71 -3.82
CA PRO A 199 -21.24 10.49 -4.90
C PRO A 199 -20.93 11.39 -6.10
N TYR A 200 -21.04 10.81 -7.29
CA TYR A 200 -20.87 11.47 -8.59
C TYR A 200 -22.10 11.25 -9.47
N LYS A 201 -22.22 12.09 -10.48
CA LYS A 201 -23.21 11.96 -11.54
C LYS A 201 -22.48 11.85 -12.87
N SER A 202 -22.80 10.85 -13.69
CA SER A 202 -22.29 10.73 -15.06
C SER A 202 -23.01 11.67 -16.03
N GLU A 203 -22.48 11.87 -17.22
CA GLU A 203 -23.16 12.61 -18.31
C GLU A 203 -24.48 11.94 -18.70
N SER A 204 -24.55 10.61 -18.67
CA SER A 204 -25.78 9.84 -18.94
C SER A 204 -26.86 10.01 -17.86
N GLY A 205 -26.54 10.70 -16.76
CA GLY A 205 -27.47 10.97 -15.66
C GLY A 205 -27.45 9.94 -14.53
N GLU A 206 -26.67 8.87 -14.63
CA GLU A 206 -26.52 7.89 -13.54
C GLU A 206 -25.81 8.54 -12.34
N THR A 207 -26.38 8.34 -11.15
CA THR A 207 -25.87 8.90 -9.89
C THR A 207 -25.51 7.79 -8.91
N GLY A 208 -24.40 7.96 -8.21
CA GLY A 208 -23.95 6.99 -7.19
C GLY A 208 -22.50 7.18 -6.82
N TYR A 209 -21.95 6.20 -6.13
CA TYR A 209 -20.53 6.18 -5.73
C TYR A 209 -19.68 5.56 -6.86
N LEU A 210 -19.68 6.25 -8.02
CA LEU A 210 -19.15 5.73 -9.29
C LEU A 210 -17.67 5.36 -9.26
N LEU A 211 -16.90 5.96 -8.36
CA LEU A 211 -15.47 5.71 -8.17
C LEU A 211 -15.17 4.87 -6.91
N SER A 212 -16.20 4.23 -6.30
CA SER A 212 -16.01 3.48 -5.04
C SER A 212 -15.93 1.98 -5.28
N PRO A 213 -14.73 1.34 -5.28
CA PRO A 213 -14.64 -0.10 -5.34
C PRO A 213 -15.22 -0.78 -4.09
N LYS A 214 -15.69 -2.02 -4.23
CA LYS A 214 -15.96 -2.94 -3.14
C LYS A 214 -14.67 -3.28 -2.38
N ASP A 215 -14.79 -3.91 -1.23
CA ASP A 215 -13.63 -4.45 -0.52
C ASP A 215 -13.25 -5.83 -1.09
N LEU A 216 -11.95 -6.08 -1.17
CA LEU A 216 -11.39 -7.37 -1.58
C LEU A 216 -11.68 -8.43 -0.52
N MET A 217 -12.11 -9.60 -0.95
CA MET A 217 -12.20 -10.82 -0.15
C MET A 217 -11.82 -12.01 -1.02
N SER A 218 -10.66 -12.60 -0.76
CA SER A 218 -10.07 -13.65 -1.61
C SER A 218 -10.14 -15.02 -0.98
N ILE A 219 -10.92 -15.23 0.08
CA ILE A 219 -10.94 -16.50 0.82
C ILE A 219 -11.30 -17.68 -0.09
N GLN A 220 -12.22 -17.49 -1.03
CA GLN A 220 -12.61 -18.52 -2.00
C GLN A 220 -11.55 -18.76 -3.07
N SER A 221 -10.76 -17.73 -3.38
CA SER A 221 -9.68 -17.74 -4.40
C SER A 221 -8.31 -18.07 -3.81
N LEU A 222 -8.23 -18.32 -2.50
CA LEU A 222 -6.97 -18.53 -1.80
C LEU A 222 -6.10 -19.63 -2.41
N PRO A 223 -6.63 -20.80 -2.85
CA PRO A 223 -5.84 -21.82 -3.52
C PRO A 223 -5.16 -21.32 -4.80
N ASP A 224 -5.85 -20.50 -5.61
CA ASP A 224 -5.29 -19.96 -6.86
C ASP A 224 -4.16 -18.96 -6.59
N ILE A 225 -4.30 -18.19 -5.49
CA ILE A 225 -3.30 -17.24 -5.04
C ILE A 225 -2.08 -17.96 -4.47
N LEU A 226 -2.27 -19.01 -3.67
CA LEU A 226 -1.17 -19.82 -3.14
C LEU A 226 -0.41 -20.56 -4.26
N ASP A 227 -1.15 -21.06 -5.25
CA ASP A 227 -0.56 -21.72 -6.42
C ASP A 227 0.13 -20.74 -7.39
N SER A 228 -0.02 -19.42 -7.21
CA SER A 228 0.70 -18.42 -8.02
C SER A 228 2.13 -18.15 -7.55
N GLY A 229 2.59 -18.79 -6.48
CA GLY A 229 3.97 -18.70 -5.99
C GLY A 229 4.27 -17.49 -5.10
N VAL A 230 3.26 -16.73 -4.67
CA VAL A 230 3.46 -15.59 -3.76
C VAL A 230 4.02 -16.03 -2.40
N ALA A 231 4.95 -15.25 -1.86
CA ALA A 231 5.61 -15.50 -0.58
C ALA A 231 4.82 -14.94 0.62
N SER A 232 4.03 -13.87 0.42
CA SER A 232 3.30 -13.19 1.50
C SER A 232 1.89 -12.76 1.09
N LEU A 233 0.95 -12.94 2.00
CA LEU A 233 -0.47 -12.61 1.88
C LEU A 233 -0.82 -11.47 2.83
N LYS A 234 -1.15 -10.30 2.29
CA LYS A 234 -1.35 -9.07 3.07
C LYS A 234 -2.83 -8.73 3.27
N ILE A 235 -3.19 -8.47 4.52
CA ILE A 235 -4.50 -7.95 4.89
C ILE A 235 -4.42 -6.41 4.99
N GLU A 236 -5.28 -5.66 4.27
CA GLU A 236 -5.43 -4.21 4.45
C GLU A 236 -6.31 -3.90 5.65
N GLY A 237 -5.87 -2.97 6.53
CA GLY A 237 -6.71 -2.66 7.68
C GLY A 237 -6.10 -1.83 8.80
N ARG A 238 -4.98 -1.10 8.61
CA ARG A 238 -4.32 -0.32 9.69
C ARG A 238 -5.24 0.69 10.42
N MET A 239 -6.30 1.16 9.75
CA MET A 239 -7.28 2.06 10.35
C MET A 239 -8.54 1.33 10.86
N LYS A 240 -8.53 0.01 10.89
CA LYS A 240 -9.64 -0.81 11.37
C LYS A 240 -9.48 -1.10 12.86
N ASN A 241 -10.60 -1.50 13.50
CA ASN A 241 -10.61 -1.88 14.90
C ASN A 241 -10.01 -3.29 15.12
N ILE A 242 -9.76 -3.61 16.40
CA ILE A 242 -9.15 -4.87 16.81
C ILE A 242 -9.95 -6.11 16.37
N LYS A 243 -11.28 -6.02 16.39
CA LYS A 243 -12.17 -7.14 16.03
C LYS A 243 -12.03 -7.50 14.55
N TYR A 244 -11.99 -6.48 13.68
CA TYR A 244 -11.72 -6.69 12.26
C TYR A 244 -10.32 -7.28 12.04
N ALA A 245 -9.29 -6.66 12.61
CA ALA A 245 -7.92 -7.07 12.34
C ALA A 245 -7.67 -8.52 12.80
N ALA A 246 -8.01 -8.86 14.05
CA ALA A 246 -7.80 -10.20 14.59
C ALA A 246 -8.74 -11.24 13.94
N GLY A 247 -10.03 -10.91 13.74
CA GLY A 247 -11.00 -11.85 13.16
C GLY A 247 -10.67 -12.21 11.73
N ILE A 248 -10.31 -11.22 10.87
CA ILE A 248 -9.90 -11.50 9.49
C ILE A 248 -8.59 -12.29 9.45
N THR A 249 -7.61 -11.94 10.30
CA THR A 249 -6.34 -12.68 10.38
C THR A 249 -6.59 -14.14 10.76
N HIS A 250 -7.41 -14.40 11.77
CA HIS A 250 -7.76 -15.75 12.19
C HIS A 250 -8.40 -16.57 11.06
N MET A 251 -9.38 -16.00 10.37
CA MET A 251 -10.05 -16.67 9.26
C MET A 251 -9.06 -17.07 8.15
N TYR A 252 -8.21 -16.14 7.72
CA TYR A 252 -7.19 -16.49 6.71
C TYR A 252 -6.19 -17.52 7.22
N ARG A 253 -5.76 -17.45 8.49
CA ARG A 253 -4.87 -18.46 9.09
C ARG A 253 -5.48 -19.86 9.03
N GLU A 254 -6.73 -20.02 9.46
CA GLU A 254 -7.44 -21.30 9.40
C GLU A 254 -7.50 -21.86 7.96
N TYR A 255 -7.81 -21.01 6.98
CA TYR A 255 -7.97 -21.45 5.61
C TYR A 255 -6.62 -21.69 4.91
N ILE A 256 -5.56 -20.96 5.24
CA ILE A 256 -4.20 -21.28 4.82
C ILE A 256 -3.79 -22.65 5.38
N ASP A 257 -4.02 -22.90 6.67
CA ASP A 257 -3.69 -24.17 7.31
C ASP A 257 -4.51 -25.34 6.73
N LYS A 258 -5.80 -25.15 6.44
CA LYS A 258 -6.62 -26.12 5.71
C LYS A 258 -6.06 -26.45 4.32
N TYR A 259 -5.58 -25.45 3.58
CA TYR A 259 -4.96 -25.69 2.27
C TYR A 259 -3.70 -26.54 2.40
N TYR A 260 -2.80 -26.24 3.34
CA TYR A 260 -1.59 -27.02 3.54
C TYR A 260 -1.84 -28.42 4.09
N ALA A 261 -2.89 -28.59 4.91
CA ALA A 261 -3.24 -29.88 5.50
C ALA A 261 -3.95 -30.81 4.51
N TYR A 262 -4.85 -30.30 3.68
CA TYR A 262 -5.75 -31.11 2.85
C TYR A 262 -5.57 -30.89 1.34
N GLY A 263 -4.69 -29.96 0.94
CA GLY A 263 -4.47 -29.58 -0.45
C GLY A 263 -5.68 -28.92 -1.10
N ARG A 264 -5.53 -28.56 -2.36
CA ARG A 264 -6.56 -27.89 -3.16
C ARG A 264 -7.88 -28.66 -3.21
N MET A 265 -7.82 -29.98 -3.31
CA MET A 265 -9.04 -30.83 -3.40
C MET A 265 -9.85 -30.89 -2.10
N GLY A 266 -9.22 -30.67 -0.95
CA GLY A 266 -9.87 -30.62 0.35
C GLY A 266 -10.21 -29.21 0.84
N TYR A 267 -9.91 -28.19 0.04
CA TYR A 267 -10.19 -26.80 0.38
C TYR A 267 -11.65 -26.46 0.10
N VAL A 268 -12.41 -26.30 1.16
CA VAL A 268 -13.84 -25.92 1.09
C VAL A 268 -14.07 -24.75 2.03
N VAL A 269 -14.61 -23.66 1.50
CA VAL A 269 -14.99 -22.48 2.29
C VAL A 269 -16.42 -22.63 2.78
N ASN A 270 -16.62 -22.47 4.09
CA ASN A 270 -17.93 -22.50 4.71
C ASN A 270 -18.65 -21.16 4.49
N GLU A 271 -19.91 -21.18 4.06
CA GLU A 271 -20.73 -19.99 3.85
C GLU A 271 -20.90 -19.17 5.15
N LYS A 272 -20.97 -19.84 6.31
CA LYS A 272 -21.00 -19.16 7.60
C LYS A 272 -19.76 -18.31 7.83
N ASP A 273 -18.57 -18.81 7.50
CA ASP A 273 -17.31 -18.08 7.71
C ASP A 273 -17.22 -16.87 6.77
N VAL A 274 -17.73 -16.99 5.54
CA VAL A 274 -17.87 -15.84 4.60
C VAL A 274 -18.79 -14.77 5.20
N ASN A 275 -19.96 -15.17 5.72
CA ASN A 275 -20.89 -14.25 6.36
C ASN A 275 -20.30 -13.60 7.62
N ASP A 276 -19.56 -14.36 8.43
CA ASP A 276 -18.86 -13.86 9.61
C ASP A 276 -17.80 -12.78 9.23
N MET A 277 -17.06 -13.00 8.14
CA MET A 277 -16.11 -11.98 7.61
C MET A 277 -16.84 -10.73 7.09
N LEU A 278 -17.99 -10.89 6.40
CA LEU A 278 -18.81 -9.78 5.92
C LEU A 278 -19.42 -8.98 7.08
N ASP A 279 -19.76 -9.62 8.18
CA ASP A 279 -20.25 -8.95 9.39
C ASP A 279 -19.17 -8.09 10.06
N LEU A 280 -17.91 -8.51 10.01
CA LEU A 280 -16.80 -7.70 10.53
C LEU A 280 -16.62 -6.40 9.74
N TYR A 281 -16.65 -6.47 8.41
CA TYR A 281 -16.71 -5.30 7.54
C TYR A 281 -16.88 -5.70 6.07
N ASN A 282 -17.83 -5.04 5.38
CA ASN A 282 -17.90 -5.11 3.92
C ASN A 282 -18.37 -3.78 3.32
N ARG A 283 -17.99 -3.53 2.07
CA ARG A 283 -18.41 -2.36 1.29
C ARG A 283 -19.09 -2.82 0.02
N GLY A 284 -20.41 -3.04 0.09
CA GLY A 284 -21.20 -3.51 -1.05
C GLY A 284 -20.96 -4.98 -1.38
N PHE A 285 -20.76 -5.81 -0.36
CA PHE A 285 -20.35 -7.22 -0.43
C PHE A 285 -18.91 -7.39 -0.94
N GLU A 286 -18.54 -8.64 -1.27
CA GLU A 286 -17.18 -9.03 -1.66
C GLU A 286 -16.89 -8.80 -3.14
N THR A 287 -15.61 -8.71 -3.45
CA THR A 287 -15.03 -8.85 -4.80
C THR A 287 -13.70 -9.58 -4.73
N THR A 288 -13.38 -10.35 -5.76
CA THR A 288 -12.04 -10.93 -5.97
C THR A 288 -11.03 -9.91 -6.50
N GLY A 289 -11.43 -8.64 -6.58
CA GLY A 289 -10.57 -7.59 -7.14
C GLY A 289 -10.22 -7.87 -8.60
N TYR A 290 -8.95 -7.71 -8.91
CA TYR A 290 -8.42 -7.87 -10.27
C TYR A 290 -7.89 -9.29 -10.57
N PHE A 291 -7.92 -10.21 -9.63
CA PHE A 291 -7.33 -11.55 -9.82
C PHE A 291 -7.83 -12.31 -11.05
N TYR A 292 -9.11 -12.13 -11.42
CA TYR A 292 -9.72 -12.81 -12.58
C TYR A 292 -10.26 -11.84 -13.63
N THR A 293 -10.25 -10.54 -13.37
CA THR A 293 -10.76 -9.52 -14.30
C THR A 293 -10.04 -8.21 -14.12
N THR A 294 -9.83 -7.48 -15.19
CA THR A 294 -9.17 -6.19 -15.12
C THR A 294 -10.13 -5.05 -14.76
N LYS A 295 -11.41 -5.17 -15.08
CA LYS A 295 -12.41 -4.13 -14.83
C LYS A 295 -13.84 -4.63 -14.98
N SER A 296 -14.69 -4.26 -14.02
CA SER A 296 -16.08 -4.65 -14.01
C SER A 296 -16.93 -3.68 -13.19
N ARG A 297 -18.20 -3.46 -13.63
CA ARG A 297 -19.21 -2.78 -12.81
C ARG A 297 -19.40 -3.50 -11.46
N ASP A 298 -19.31 -4.82 -11.45
CA ASP A 298 -19.50 -5.65 -10.25
C ASP A 298 -18.43 -5.45 -9.18
N MET A 299 -17.27 -4.91 -9.57
CA MET A 299 -16.23 -4.49 -8.61
C MET A 299 -16.59 -3.21 -7.86
N MET A 300 -17.64 -2.48 -8.28
CA MET A 300 -17.98 -1.16 -7.75
C MET A 300 -19.10 -1.23 -6.72
N SER A 301 -18.96 -0.50 -5.62
CA SER A 301 -19.99 -0.28 -4.59
C SER A 301 -20.77 1.00 -4.87
N LEU A 302 -21.69 0.95 -5.82
CA LEU A 302 -22.38 2.13 -6.36
C LEU A 302 -23.39 2.75 -5.38
N SER A 303 -23.94 1.97 -4.45
CA SER A 303 -24.99 2.40 -3.52
C SER A 303 -24.46 2.95 -2.21
N ARG A 304 -23.25 2.49 -1.75
CA ARG A 304 -22.74 2.80 -0.42
C ARG A 304 -21.21 2.76 -0.37
N PRO A 305 -20.51 3.77 0.23
CA PRO A 305 -19.05 3.84 0.27
C PRO A 305 -18.43 3.28 1.56
N ASN A 306 -19.23 2.84 2.52
CA ASN A 306 -18.82 2.36 3.84
C ASN A 306 -19.47 1.02 4.18
N HIS A 307 -19.28 0.54 5.41
CA HIS A 307 -19.80 -0.74 5.88
C HIS A 307 -21.30 -0.89 5.64
N MET A 308 -21.70 -2.02 5.09
CA MET A 308 -23.08 -2.32 4.70
C MET A 308 -23.76 -3.32 5.65
N GLY A 309 -22.96 -4.19 6.30
CA GLY A 309 -23.49 -5.31 7.08
C GLY A 309 -23.99 -6.47 6.22
N THR A 310 -24.61 -7.45 6.84
CA THR A 310 -25.22 -8.62 6.20
C THR A 310 -26.73 -8.60 6.34
N LYS A 311 -27.46 -9.21 5.39
CA LYS A 311 -28.94 -9.30 5.44
C LYS A 311 -29.33 -10.22 6.60
N ALA A 312 -30.08 -9.71 7.58
CA ALA A 312 -30.37 -10.49 8.77
C ALA A 312 -31.85 -10.51 9.19
N LEU A 313 -32.60 -9.46 8.93
CA LEU A 313 -34.01 -9.38 9.32
C LEU A 313 -34.89 -8.93 8.14
N GLU A 314 -36.11 -9.51 8.04
CA GLU A 314 -37.14 -9.09 7.09
C GLU A 314 -38.35 -8.56 7.85
N VAL A 315 -38.86 -7.40 7.46
CA VAL A 315 -40.10 -6.85 8.01
C VAL A 315 -41.29 -7.65 7.51
N ILE A 316 -42.01 -8.31 8.41
CA ILE A 316 -43.22 -9.06 8.09
C ILE A 316 -44.46 -8.17 8.27
N GLU A 317 -44.48 -7.38 9.34
CA GLU A 317 -45.58 -6.48 9.66
C GLU A 317 -45.07 -5.22 10.40
N ASN A 318 -45.74 -4.08 10.15
CA ASN A 318 -45.53 -2.84 10.91
C ASN A 318 -46.90 -2.22 11.30
N LYS A 319 -47.24 -2.34 12.58
CA LYS A 319 -48.44 -1.75 13.16
C LYS A 319 -48.09 -0.51 13.99
N LYS A 320 -48.03 0.65 13.34
CA LYS A 320 -47.80 1.96 13.99
C LYS A 320 -46.54 1.98 14.90
N GLY A 321 -45.43 1.37 14.41
CA GLY A 321 -44.18 1.31 15.11
C GLY A 321 -43.94 0.02 15.91
N ASN A 322 -44.94 -0.81 16.12
CA ASN A 322 -44.72 -2.19 16.56
C ASN A 322 -44.44 -3.06 15.35
N ILE A 323 -43.18 -3.41 15.16
CA ILE A 323 -42.70 -4.07 13.95
C ILE A 323 -42.31 -5.52 14.28
N THR A 324 -42.85 -6.43 13.48
CA THR A 324 -42.49 -7.86 13.52
C THR A 324 -41.49 -8.14 12.41
N PHE A 325 -40.31 -8.57 12.80
CA PHE A 325 -39.24 -9.02 11.92
C PHE A 325 -39.17 -10.53 11.89
N LYS A 326 -38.85 -11.13 10.76
CA LYS A 326 -38.46 -12.52 10.62
C LYS A 326 -36.94 -12.61 10.53
N ALA A 327 -36.32 -13.48 11.30
CA ALA A 327 -34.88 -13.74 11.21
C ALA A 327 -34.57 -14.50 9.91
N LEU A 328 -33.67 -13.98 9.10
CA LEU A 328 -33.11 -14.59 7.89
C LEU A 328 -31.85 -15.40 8.18
N GLU A 329 -31.12 -15.00 9.22
CA GLU A 329 -29.89 -15.59 9.75
C GLU A 329 -30.07 -15.80 11.27
N PRO A 330 -29.24 -16.62 11.95
CA PRO A 330 -29.21 -16.63 13.40
C PRO A 330 -28.92 -15.25 13.98
N ILE A 331 -29.73 -14.80 14.91
CA ILE A 331 -29.59 -13.52 15.61
C ILE A 331 -29.13 -13.78 17.03
N ASN A 332 -28.19 -13.02 17.54
CA ASN A 332 -27.70 -13.11 18.89
C ASN A 332 -28.16 -11.90 19.72
N HIS A 333 -28.32 -12.10 21.01
CA HIS A 333 -28.48 -10.99 21.95
C HIS A 333 -27.29 -10.01 21.81
N GLY A 334 -27.59 -8.74 21.59
CA GLY A 334 -26.54 -7.72 21.36
C GLY A 334 -26.26 -7.41 19.88
N ASP A 335 -26.77 -8.19 18.92
CA ASP A 335 -26.64 -7.87 17.49
C ASP A 335 -27.29 -6.52 17.17
N VAL A 336 -26.62 -5.70 16.35
CA VAL A 336 -27.09 -4.35 15.97
C VAL A 336 -27.55 -4.33 14.52
N PHE A 337 -28.75 -3.79 14.29
CA PHE A 337 -29.37 -3.68 12.97
C PHE A 337 -29.54 -2.23 12.56
N GLU A 338 -29.13 -1.89 11.35
CA GLU A 338 -29.29 -0.55 10.79
C GLU A 338 -30.73 -0.34 10.32
N ILE A 339 -31.37 0.74 10.78
CA ILE A 339 -32.68 1.22 10.29
C ILE A 339 -32.47 2.16 9.12
N ASP A 340 -31.57 3.09 9.29
CA ASP A 340 -31.07 4.05 8.29
C ASP A 340 -29.63 4.45 8.63
N ARG A 341 -29.01 5.34 7.86
CA ARG A 341 -27.60 5.73 8.03
C ARG A 341 -27.23 6.32 9.39
N GLU A 342 -28.21 6.80 10.14
CA GLU A 342 -27.99 7.48 11.44
C GLU A 342 -28.59 6.68 12.63
N ASN A 343 -29.45 5.72 12.35
CA ASN A 343 -30.23 5.04 13.37
C ASN A 343 -30.13 3.52 13.27
N SER A 344 -30.04 2.89 14.42
CA SER A 344 -29.98 1.42 14.56
C SER A 344 -30.77 0.98 15.80
N PHE A 345 -30.99 -0.31 15.94
CA PHE A 345 -31.48 -0.92 17.18
C PHE A 345 -30.71 -2.20 17.49
N THR A 346 -30.73 -2.63 18.75
CA THR A 346 -30.03 -3.82 19.25
C THR A 346 -31.04 -4.92 19.57
N SER A 347 -30.73 -6.18 19.20
CA SER A 347 -31.53 -7.34 19.61
C SER A 347 -31.41 -7.59 21.11
N GLY A 348 -32.56 -7.75 21.75
CA GLY A 348 -32.65 -8.14 23.18
C GLY A 348 -32.72 -9.66 23.42
N LYS A 349 -32.63 -10.50 22.38
CA LYS A 349 -32.71 -11.96 22.50
C LYS A 349 -32.06 -12.68 21.32
N ASP A 350 -31.74 -13.94 21.51
CA ASP A 350 -31.34 -14.88 20.48
C ASP A 350 -32.54 -15.37 19.67
N LEU A 351 -32.31 -15.63 18.36
CA LEU A 351 -33.31 -16.17 17.43
C LEU A 351 -32.65 -17.14 16.46
N ASN A 352 -33.32 -18.23 16.18
CA ASN A 352 -33.01 -19.08 15.04
C ASN A 352 -33.60 -18.54 13.73
N VAL A 353 -33.07 -19.00 12.61
CA VAL A 353 -33.61 -18.67 11.28
C VAL A 353 -35.12 -18.98 11.22
N GLY A 354 -35.92 -18.06 10.73
CA GLY A 354 -37.35 -18.17 10.61
C GLY A 354 -38.15 -17.72 11.83
N GLU A 355 -37.52 -17.53 13.00
CA GLU A 355 -38.16 -17.00 14.19
C GLU A 355 -38.48 -15.51 14.07
N PHE A 356 -39.35 -15.01 14.98
CA PHE A 356 -39.83 -13.64 14.91
C PHE A 356 -39.33 -12.78 16.08
N LEU A 357 -38.93 -11.54 15.72
CA LEU A 357 -38.55 -10.47 16.64
C LEU A 357 -39.59 -9.36 16.58
N ASN A 358 -40.18 -9.03 17.73
CA ASN A 358 -41.05 -7.87 17.84
C ASN A 358 -40.28 -6.70 18.49
N VAL A 359 -40.22 -5.57 17.80
CA VAL A 359 -39.53 -4.38 18.28
C VAL A 359 -40.47 -3.18 18.16
N ASN A 360 -40.50 -2.35 19.19
CA ASN A 360 -41.23 -1.09 19.16
C ASN A 360 -40.29 0.03 18.76
N LEU A 361 -40.43 0.51 17.53
CA LEU A 361 -39.63 1.62 16.99
C LEU A 361 -40.51 2.85 16.77
N PRO A 362 -39.91 4.07 16.85
CA PRO A 362 -40.62 5.30 16.55
C PRO A 362 -41.33 5.24 15.20
N SER A 363 -42.59 5.68 15.12
CA SER A 363 -43.43 5.62 13.91
C SER A 363 -42.89 6.45 12.73
N LYS A 364 -41.89 7.31 12.97
CA LYS A 364 -41.17 8.03 11.91
C LYS A 364 -40.44 7.10 10.94
N TYR A 365 -40.07 5.88 11.36
CA TYR A 365 -39.40 4.91 10.52
C TYR A 365 -40.42 4.17 9.65
N LYS A 366 -40.43 4.49 8.35
CA LYS A 366 -41.36 3.91 7.37
C LYS A 366 -40.85 2.57 6.85
N LEU A 367 -40.74 1.57 7.75
CA LEU A 367 -40.33 0.22 7.39
C LEU A 367 -41.55 -0.54 6.88
N GLY A 368 -41.63 -0.72 5.57
CA GLY A 368 -42.71 -1.49 4.93
C GLY A 368 -42.50 -3.00 4.98
N LYS A 369 -43.53 -3.79 4.78
CA LYS A 369 -43.43 -5.25 4.66
C LYS A 369 -42.43 -5.61 3.51
N GLY A 370 -41.56 -6.59 3.77
CA GLY A 370 -40.49 -7.02 2.85
C GLY A 370 -39.23 -6.18 2.91
N THR A 371 -39.18 -5.10 3.73
CA THR A 371 -37.93 -4.37 3.94
C THR A 371 -36.91 -5.26 4.63
N ILE A 372 -35.70 -5.34 4.07
CA ILE A 372 -34.57 -6.08 4.66
C ILE A 372 -33.74 -5.13 5.52
N LEU A 373 -33.44 -5.52 6.75
CA LEU A 373 -32.48 -4.84 7.62
C LEU A 373 -31.16 -5.60 7.65
N TYR A 374 -30.09 -4.83 7.71
CA TYR A 374 -28.74 -5.36 7.71
C TYR A 374 -28.17 -5.36 9.13
N ARG A 375 -27.52 -6.47 9.52
CA ARG A 375 -26.72 -6.54 10.73
C ARG A 375 -25.41 -5.82 10.52
N VAL A 376 -25.14 -4.81 11.32
CA VAL A 376 -23.91 -4.00 11.25
C VAL A 376 -22.96 -4.25 12.41
N ASN A 377 -23.38 -5.07 13.37
CA ASN A 377 -22.54 -5.59 14.45
C ASN A 377 -23.05 -6.99 14.84
N ASN A 378 -22.15 -7.96 14.88
CA ASN A 378 -22.41 -9.34 15.29
C ASN A 378 -21.79 -9.59 16.67
N ALA A 379 -22.61 -9.59 17.71
CA ALA A 379 -22.16 -9.67 19.10
C ALA A 379 -21.44 -11.00 19.41
N ARG A 380 -21.85 -12.13 18.79
CA ARG A 380 -21.20 -13.43 18.96
C ARG A 380 -19.75 -13.39 18.49
N ILE A 381 -19.53 -12.99 17.22
CA ILE A 381 -18.19 -12.97 16.61
C ILE A 381 -17.27 -12.02 17.38
N GLU A 382 -17.79 -10.84 17.71
CA GLU A 382 -17.01 -9.86 18.47
C GLU A 382 -16.60 -10.38 19.85
N GLY A 383 -17.51 -11.07 20.55
CA GLY A 383 -17.22 -11.68 21.84
C GLY A 383 -16.21 -12.82 21.75
N GLU A 384 -16.31 -13.68 20.74
CA GLU A 384 -15.34 -14.75 20.46
C GLU A 384 -13.95 -14.18 20.21
N ILE A 385 -13.82 -13.20 19.32
CA ILE A 385 -12.53 -12.56 18.98
C ILE A 385 -11.87 -11.91 20.19
N LEU A 386 -12.63 -11.17 21.01
CA LEU A 386 -12.10 -10.51 22.20
C LEU A 386 -11.61 -11.53 23.23
N ARG A 387 -12.38 -12.57 23.49
CA ARG A 387 -12.01 -13.63 24.42
C ARG A 387 -10.77 -14.38 23.95
N ASP A 388 -10.73 -14.78 22.66
CA ASP A 388 -9.74 -15.75 22.17
C ASP A 388 -8.40 -15.07 21.82
N PHE A 389 -8.41 -13.80 21.38
CA PHE A 389 -7.19 -13.13 20.87
C PHE A 389 -6.77 -11.89 21.67
N VAL A 390 -7.64 -11.35 22.54
CA VAL A 390 -7.30 -10.19 23.38
C VAL A 390 -7.13 -10.59 24.85
N GLU A 391 -8.10 -11.35 25.40
CA GLU A 391 -8.03 -11.81 26.78
C GLU A 391 -7.11 -13.02 26.92
N ASN A 392 -7.14 -13.95 25.95
CA ASN A 392 -6.28 -15.12 25.88
C ASN A 392 -5.22 -14.89 24.77
N GLY A 393 -3.94 -14.95 25.10
CA GLY A 393 -2.84 -14.81 24.15
C GLY A 393 -2.35 -16.14 23.58
N LYS A 394 -1.57 -16.09 22.48
CA LYS A 394 -0.79 -17.25 21.99
C LYS A 394 0.18 -17.67 23.09
N GLU A 395 0.07 -18.93 23.52
CA GLU A 395 0.96 -19.49 24.55
C GLU A 395 2.39 -19.60 24.07
N ILE A 396 3.34 -19.26 24.95
CA ILE A 396 4.77 -19.51 24.75
C ILE A 396 5.14 -20.63 25.71
N TYR A 397 5.67 -21.71 25.19
CA TYR A 397 5.98 -22.90 25.97
C TYR A 397 7.34 -22.80 26.63
N LEU A 398 7.38 -23.01 27.97
CA LEU A 398 8.59 -22.91 28.77
C LEU A 398 8.89 -24.26 29.45
N SER A 399 10.15 -24.68 29.38
CA SER A 399 10.67 -25.79 30.22
C SER A 399 11.53 -25.19 31.34
N ILE A 400 11.48 -25.82 32.51
CA ILE A 400 12.20 -25.38 33.72
C ILE A 400 13.06 -26.53 34.26
N ASP A 401 14.32 -26.28 34.52
CA ASP A 401 15.25 -27.16 35.20
C ASP A 401 15.81 -26.50 36.47
N ILE A 402 15.78 -27.20 37.59
CA ILE A 402 16.21 -26.66 38.88
C ILE A 402 17.35 -27.53 39.43
N ALA A 403 18.47 -26.93 39.76
CA ALA A 403 19.55 -27.58 40.52
C ALA A 403 19.64 -26.97 41.91
N ALA A 404 19.34 -27.78 42.93
CA ALA A 404 19.43 -27.40 44.33
C ALA A 404 20.44 -28.31 45.06
N ILE A 405 21.74 -27.95 44.95
CA ILE A 405 22.86 -28.69 45.48
C ILE A 405 23.35 -28.04 46.79
N LYS A 406 23.56 -28.84 47.80
CA LYS A 406 24.00 -28.39 49.14
C LYS A 406 25.29 -27.56 49.07
N ASN A 407 25.28 -26.39 49.72
CA ASN A 407 26.37 -25.40 49.74
C ASN A 407 26.68 -24.71 48.42
N GLU A 408 25.86 -24.92 47.37
CA GLU A 408 25.94 -24.16 46.11
C GLU A 408 24.73 -23.20 46.00
N PRO A 409 24.81 -22.12 45.17
CA PRO A 409 23.65 -21.33 44.84
C PRO A 409 22.60 -22.19 44.13
N ILE A 410 21.30 -22.02 44.47
CA ILE A 410 20.25 -22.63 43.66
C ILE A 410 20.33 -22.08 42.23
N ARG A 411 20.25 -22.94 41.24
CA ARG A 411 20.18 -22.57 39.81
C ARG A 411 18.85 -22.94 39.25
N VAL A 412 18.26 -22.02 38.52
CA VAL A 412 17.03 -22.23 37.72
C VAL A 412 17.37 -21.92 36.26
N THR A 413 17.30 -22.90 35.40
CA THR A 413 17.44 -22.81 33.98
C THR A 413 16.07 -22.85 33.33
N VAL A 414 15.77 -21.92 32.48
CA VAL A 414 14.53 -21.88 31.66
C VAL A 414 14.88 -21.99 30.20
N SER A 415 14.02 -22.61 29.41
CA SER A 415 14.21 -22.72 27.98
C SER A 415 12.89 -22.63 27.21
N THR A 416 12.94 -22.07 26.02
CA THR A 416 11.86 -22.00 25.05
C THR A 416 12.40 -22.28 23.67
N TYR A 417 11.56 -22.85 22.79
CA TYR A 417 11.87 -22.93 21.37
C TYR A 417 11.40 -21.65 20.67
N ASN A 418 12.29 -21.02 19.91
CA ASN A 418 11.94 -19.84 19.13
C ASN A 418 11.77 -20.22 17.66
N GLU A 419 10.54 -20.03 17.10
CA GLU A 419 10.18 -20.44 15.75
C GLU A 419 10.94 -19.65 14.66
N LEU A 420 11.29 -18.37 14.91
CA LEU A 420 12.02 -17.53 13.95
C LEU A 420 13.49 -17.92 13.82
N LEU A 421 14.10 -18.36 14.94
CA LEU A 421 15.51 -18.73 15.01
C LEU A 421 15.72 -20.23 14.78
N ASP A 422 14.64 -21.02 14.80
CA ASP A 422 14.64 -22.48 14.69
C ASP A 422 15.57 -23.15 15.71
N GLU A 423 15.61 -22.59 16.96
CA GLU A 423 16.48 -23.10 18.03
C GLU A 423 15.84 -23.01 19.43
N TYR A 424 16.34 -23.82 20.35
CA TYR A 424 16.05 -23.67 21.76
C TYR A 424 16.98 -22.61 22.39
N ILE A 425 16.38 -21.64 23.09
CA ILE A 425 17.10 -20.58 23.80
C ILE A 425 17.00 -20.88 25.29
N TYR A 426 18.11 -20.74 25.98
CA TYR A 426 18.29 -21.08 27.40
C TYR A 426 18.79 -19.87 28.19
N ALA A 427 18.31 -19.76 29.43
CA ALA A 427 18.89 -18.81 30.38
C ALA A 427 18.90 -19.39 31.79
N THR A 428 19.95 -19.13 32.54
CA THR A 428 20.13 -19.62 33.90
C THR A 428 20.29 -18.45 34.87
N ALA A 429 19.54 -18.47 35.95
CA ALA A 429 19.71 -17.54 37.06
C ALA A 429 20.14 -18.29 38.32
N GLU A 430 21.01 -17.65 39.08
CA GLU A 430 21.45 -18.14 40.39
C GLU A 430 20.78 -17.34 41.52
N GLY A 431 20.49 -18.07 42.61
CA GLY A 431 19.86 -17.53 43.79
C GLY A 431 20.64 -17.72 45.08
N ALA A 432 19.96 -17.81 46.18
CA ALA A 432 20.61 -18.04 47.51
C ALA A 432 21.30 -19.40 47.57
N VAL A 433 22.34 -19.48 48.38
CA VAL A 433 23.07 -20.75 48.69
C VAL A 433 22.13 -21.71 49.41
N VAL A 434 22.04 -22.91 48.90
CA VAL A 434 21.24 -24.00 49.48
C VAL A 434 21.90 -24.48 50.79
N GLN A 435 21.16 -24.37 51.87
CA GLN A 435 21.64 -24.75 53.20
C GLN A 435 21.30 -26.22 53.54
N PRO A 436 22.04 -26.89 54.47
CA PRO A 436 21.58 -28.12 55.11
C PRO A 436 20.25 -27.86 55.84
N ALA A 437 19.31 -28.79 55.77
CA ALA A 437 18.04 -28.71 56.51
C ALA A 437 18.26 -28.99 57.99
N GLU A 438 17.83 -28.10 58.86
CA GLU A 438 17.83 -28.33 60.32
C GLU A 438 16.55 -29.05 60.81
N ASN A 439 15.44 -28.85 60.13
CA ASN A 439 14.14 -29.40 60.49
C ASN A 439 13.52 -30.15 59.30
N ARG A 440 12.58 -29.52 58.62
CA ARG A 440 11.90 -30.13 57.44
C ARG A 440 12.70 -29.81 56.16
N PRO A 441 13.26 -30.83 55.48
CA PRO A 441 13.89 -30.64 54.19
C PRO A 441 12.90 -30.20 53.11
N VAL A 442 13.36 -29.41 52.16
CA VAL A 442 12.62 -29.04 50.93
C VAL A 442 12.72 -30.21 49.96
N THR A 443 11.59 -30.64 49.47
CA THR A 443 11.50 -31.80 48.54
C THR A 443 11.53 -31.28 47.07
N GLU A 444 11.79 -32.22 46.16
CA GLU A 444 11.67 -31.98 44.72
C GLU A 444 10.29 -31.43 44.37
N ASP A 445 9.21 -32.04 44.92
CA ASP A 445 7.82 -31.59 44.71
C ASP A 445 7.58 -30.16 45.20
N ASP A 446 8.20 -29.72 46.30
CA ASP A 446 8.07 -28.35 46.80
C ASP A 446 8.69 -27.34 45.84
N LEU A 447 9.86 -27.68 45.25
CA LEU A 447 10.54 -26.87 44.25
C LEU A 447 9.74 -26.77 42.97
N LEU A 448 9.34 -27.90 42.41
CA LEU A 448 8.54 -27.99 41.18
C LEU A 448 7.21 -27.24 41.30
N LYS A 449 6.49 -27.48 42.41
CA LYS A 449 5.22 -26.79 42.68
C LYS A 449 5.35 -25.28 42.76
N LYS A 450 6.47 -24.76 43.20
CA LYS A 450 6.72 -23.33 43.28
C LYS A 450 7.20 -22.74 41.97
N ALA A 451 8.08 -23.40 41.26
CA ALA A 451 8.62 -22.97 39.98
C ALA A 451 7.56 -23.01 38.88
N SER A 452 6.64 -23.96 38.93
CA SER A 452 5.55 -24.13 37.97
C SER A 452 4.46 -23.02 38.02
N LYS A 453 4.50 -22.16 39.04
CA LYS A 453 3.53 -21.06 39.16
C LYS A 453 3.93 -19.89 38.27
N LEU A 454 3.61 -19.94 36.97
CA LEU A 454 3.91 -18.94 35.95
C LEU A 454 2.86 -17.81 35.84
N GLY A 455 1.86 -17.77 36.72
CA GLY A 455 0.85 -16.74 36.71
C GLY A 455 1.44 -15.33 36.77
N GLY A 456 1.00 -14.43 35.87
CA GLY A 456 1.57 -13.10 35.68
C GLY A 456 2.76 -13.04 34.70
N THR A 457 3.11 -14.18 34.06
CA THR A 457 4.05 -14.24 32.92
C THR A 457 3.29 -14.59 31.65
N GLN A 458 3.96 -14.45 30.52
CA GLN A 458 3.42 -14.83 29.19
C GLN A 458 3.67 -16.31 28.83
N TYR A 459 4.17 -17.10 29.75
CA TYR A 459 4.63 -18.48 29.52
C TYR A 459 3.70 -19.52 30.10
N SER A 460 3.54 -20.65 29.37
CA SER A 460 2.88 -21.87 29.79
C SER A 460 3.90 -22.98 29.98
N LEU A 461 3.80 -23.73 31.10
CA LEU A 461 4.76 -24.78 31.43
C LEU A 461 4.55 -26.01 30.55
N VAL A 462 5.62 -26.46 29.87
CA VAL A 462 5.64 -27.76 29.17
C VAL A 462 6.21 -28.85 30.06
N SER A 463 7.38 -28.58 30.66
CA SER A 463 8.05 -29.53 31.53
C SER A 463 8.78 -28.82 32.66
N ALA A 464 8.89 -29.48 33.80
CA ALA A 464 9.72 -29.05 34.89
C ALA A 464 10.41 -30.25 35.52
N GLN A 465 11.70 -30.11 35.82
CA GLN A 465 12.48 -31.12 36.57
C GLN A 465 13.30 -30.42 37.62
N ALA A 466 13.66 -31.16 38.66
CA ALA A 466 14.50 -30.66 39.72
C ALA A 466 15.52 -31.73 40.19
N HIS A 467 16.74 -31.26 40.35
CA HIS A 467 17.82 -32.04 40.96
C HIS A 467 18.07 -31.53 42.38
N VAL A 468 17.80 -32.39 43.35
CA VAL A 468 17.87 -32.05 44.76
C VAL A 468 18.89 -32.96 45.48
N ASP A 469 19.90 -32.35 46.10
CA ASP A 469 20.70 -33.05 47.11
C ASP A 469 19.83 -33.29 48.36
N GLY A 470 19.83 -34.49 48.93
CA GLY A 470 18.98 -34.80 50.10
C GLY A 470 19.23 -33.88 51.29
N ASP A 471 18.22 -33.67 52.11
CA ASP A 471 18.25 -32.86 53.35
C ASP A 471 18.70 -31.39 53.14
N ILE A 472 18.09 -30.70 52.20
CA ILE A 472 18.36 -29.29 51.91
C ILE A 472 17.29 -28.36 52.48
N PHE A 473 17.69 -27.11 52.69
CA PHE A 473 16.79 -25.99 53.02
C PHE A 473 17.05 -24.81 52.08
N ILE A 474 15.97 -24.28 51.51
CA ILE A 474 15.94 -23.00 50.82
C ILE A 474 14.57 -22.33 51.05
N ALA A 475 14.56 -21.01 51.17
CA ALA A 475 13.31 -20.31 51.33
C ALA A 475 12.47 -20.43 50.02
N ILE A 476 11.26 -21.02 50.13
CA ILE A 476 10.38 -21.29 48.98
C ILE A 476 10.05 -20.00 48.20
N GLY A 477 10.08 -18.83 48.89
CA GLY A 477 9.90 -17.52 48.23
C GLY A 477 10.99 -17.15 47.23
N ASP A 478 12.23 -17.60 47.48
CA ASP A 478 13.36 -17.25 46.64
C ASP A 478 13.37 -18.03 45.33
N ILE A 479 12.81 -19.24 45.29
CA ILE A 479 12.63 -20.03 44.05
C ILE A 479 11.86 -19.23 43.00
N GLY A 480 10.76 -18.58 43.41
CA GLY A 480 9.94 -17.75 42.49
C GLY A 480 10.71 -16.52 41.99
N LYS A 481 11.56 -15.90 42.80
CA LYS A 481 12.42 -14.77 42.41
C LYS A 481 13.48 -15.21 41.39
N VAL A 482 14.15 -16.33 41.64
CA VAL A 482 15.18 -16.85 40.74
C VAL A 482 14.59 -17.27 39.40
N ARG A 483 13.41 -17.95 39.42
CA ARG A 483 12.68 -18.29 38.20
C ARG A 483 12.32 -17.00 37.37
N ASN A 484 11.78 -15.99 38.04
CA ASN A 484 11.44 -14.74 37.32
C ASN A 484 12.68 -14.06 36.73
N LYS A 485 13.81 -14.09 37.47
CA LYS A 485 15.09 -13.60 36.96
C LYS A 485 15.59 -14.42 35.76
N ALA A 486 15.41 -15.74 35.78
CA ALA A 486 15.77 -16.61 34.67
C ALA A 486 14.92 -16.30 33.44
N ILE A 487 13.60 -16.03 33.61
CA ILE A 487 12.71 -15.60 32.50
C ILE A 487 13.16 -14.25 31.94
N GLU A 488 13.47 -13.28 32.77
CA GLU A 488 13.98 -11.96 32.32
C GLU A 488 15.29 -12.12 31.51
N LEU A 489 16.20 -12.98 31.97
CA LEU A 489 17.42 -13.29 31.24
C LEU A 489 17.14 -14.00 29.90
N LEU A 490 16.15 -14.90 29.85
CA LEU A 490 15.70 -15.55 28.62
C LEU A 490 15.18 -14.54 27.60
N GLU A 491 14.32 -13.60 28.02
CA GLU A 491 13.79 -12.55 27.16
C GLU A 491 14.91 -11.62 26.64
N ASN A 492 15.90 -11.31 27.47
CA ASN A 492 17.08 -10.55 27.05
C ASN A 492 17.96 -11.32 26.06
N GLU A 493 18.10 -12.64 26.25
CA GLU A 493 18.87 -13.50 25.34
C GLU A 493 18.17 -13.60 23.98
N ILE A 494 16.83 -13.76 23.94
CA ILE A 494 16.05 -13.72 22.71
C ILE A 494 16.27 -12.38 22.00
N ARG A 495 16.11 -11.27 22.71
CA ARG A 495 16.34 -9.92 22.14
C ARG A 495 17.74 -9.75 21.57
N ALA A 496 18.76 -10.24 22.27
CA ALA A 496 20.15 -10.14 21.84
C ALA A 496 20.43 -10.87 20.52
N ARG A 497 19.64 -11.94 20.18
CA ARG A 497 19.77 -12.65 18.91
C ARG A 497 19.30 -11.84 17.70
N PHE A 498 18.37 -10.93 17.90
CA PHE A 498 17.85 -10.04 16.83
C PHE A 498 18.59 -8.70 16.76
N ALA A 499 19.27 -8.30 17.83
CA ALA A 499 19.99 -7.03 17.90
C ALA A 499 21.11 -6.94 16.84
N ARG A 500 21.19 -5.78 16.19
CA ARG A 500 22.23 -5.47 15.19
C ARG A 500 23.17 -4.38 15.67
N LYS A 501 24.39 -4.42 15.18
CA LYS A 501 25.36 -3.35 15.44
C LYS A 501 25.32 -2.33 14.31
N TYR A 502 25.03 -1.08 14.64
CA TYR A 502 25.16 0.01 13.69
C TYR A 502 26.62 0.37 13.47
N ASN A 503 27.04 0.43 12.22
CA ASN A 503 28.31 0.96 11.81
C ASN A 503 28.04 2.16 10.90
N ALA A 504 28.49 3.36 11.29
CA ALA A 504 28.35 4.54 10.44
C ALA A 504 29.04 4.30 9.09
N PRO A 505 28.39 4.62 7.96
CA PRO A 505 29.05 4.51 6.66
C PRO A 505 30.23 5.46 6.61
N GLN A 506 31.25 5.09 5.84
CA GLN A 506 32.30 6.05 5.46
C GLN A 506 31.65 7.03 4.48
N GLU A 507 31.71 8.33 4.76
CA GLU A 507 31.26 9.36 3.82
C GLU A 507 32.15 9.27 2.57
N GLU A 508 31.62 8.74 1.50
CA GLU A 508 32.16 8.93 0.17
C GLU A 508 31.60 10.24 -0.38
N ASP A 509 32.47 11.21 -0.62
CA ASP A 509 32.11 12.40 -1.40
C ASP A 509 31.71 11.95 -2.81
N THR A 510 30.42 11.72 -3.01
CA THR A 510 29.88 11.47 -4.35
C THR A 510 29.99 12.78 -5.16
N VAL A 511 31.07 12.91 -5.91
CA VAL A 511 31.23 14.01 -6.90
C VAL A 511 30.27 13.70 -8.05
N VAL A 512 29.08 14.28 -7.97
CA VAL A 512 28.14 14.23 -9.08
C VAL A 512 28.51 15.32 -10.08
N GLU A 513 28.93 14.94 -11.28
CA GLU A 513 29.19 15.88 -12.36
C GLU A 513 27.92 16.66 -12.70
N SER A 514 28.08 17.97 -12.95
CA SER A 514 26.96 18.85 -13.30
C SER A 514 26.42 18.52 -14.70
N HIS A 515 25.15 18.19 -14.79
CA HIS A 515 24.43 18.03 -16.06
C HIS A 515 23.49 19.22 -16.34
N LYS A 516 23.90 20.44 -15.99
CA LYS A 516 23.19 21.65 -16.48
C LYS A 516 23.41 21.81 -17.96
N SER A 517 22.32 21.90 -18.73
CA SER A 517 22.35 22.20 -20.15
C SER A 517 22.84 23.62 -20.38
N GLU A 518 23.67 23.80 -21.40
CA GLU A 518 24.07 25.14 -21.89
C GLU A 518 22.95 25.80 -22.74
N ASP A 519 21.85 25.10 -22.99
CA ASP A 519 20.75 25.58 -23.80
C ASP A 519 20.04 26.77 -23.14
N ALA A 520 19.64 27.74 -23.98
CA ALA A 520 18.81 28.86 -23.52
C ALA A 520 17.47 28.32 -23.02
N PRO A 521 16.92 28.88 -21.93
CA PRO A 521 15.60 28.46 -21.42
C PRO A 521 14.50 28.59 -22.45
N PHE A 522 13.60 27.61 -22.50
CA PHE A 522 12.57 27.51 -23.51
C PHE A 522 11.20 27.13 -22.97
N ILE A 523 10.17 27.23 -23.79
CA ILE A 523 8.82 26.85 -23.51
C ILE A 523 8.54 25.51 -24.19
N SER A 524 8.07 24.55 -23.43
CA SER A 524 7.50 23.29 -23.89
C SER A 524 5.99 23.29 -23.77
N ALA A 525 5.30 22.48 -24.58
CA ALA A 525 3.87 22.30 -24.49
C ALA A 525 3.48 20.85 -24.76
N GLN A 526 2.55 20.31 -23.97
CA GLN A 526 2.02 18.97 -24.13
C GLN A 526 0.61 19.00 -24.75
N ALA A 527 0.35 18.09 -25.70
CA ALA A 527 -0.94 17.87 -26.33
C ALA A 527 -1.45 16.45 -26.07
N TYR A 528 -2.72 16.34 -25.61
CA TYR A 528 -3.45 15.08 -25.48
C TYR A 528 -4.39 14.80 -26.64
N LYS A 529 -4.56 15.76 -27.57
CA LYS A 529 -5.37 15.65 -28.79
C LYS A 529 -4.57 16.12 -29.99
N LEU A 530 -4.80 15.51 -31.15
CA LEU A 530 -4.08 15.89 -32.37
C LEU A 530 -4.42 17.33 -32.81
N GLU A 531 -5.64 17.80 -32.61
CA GLU A 531 -6.06 19.19 -32.90
C GLU A 531 -5.27 20.22 -32.04
N GLN A 532 -4.91 19.88 -30.80
CA GLN A 532 -4.08 20.73 -29.95
C GLN A 532 -2.62 20.76 -30.49
N ALA A 533 -2.09 19.56 -30.85
CA ALA A 533 -0.76 19.46 -31.43
C ALA A 533 -0.65 20.25 -32.75
N ASP A 534 -1.72 20.27 -33.53
CA ASP A 534 -1.82 21.02 -34.78
C ASP A 534 -1.65 22.54 -34.57
N VAL A 535 -2.29 23.10 -33.55
CA VAL A 535 -2.10 24.50 -33.13
C VAL A 535 -0.68 24.74 -32.58
N LEU A 536 -0.17 23.82 -31.77
CA LEU A 536 1.16 23.96 -31.19
C LEU A 536 2.28 23.94 -32.23
N ALA A 537 2.09 23.22 -33.35
CA ALA A 537 3.05 23.18 -34.43
C ALA A 537 3.33 24.59 -35.01
N ASP A 538 2.34 25.49 -35.03
CA ASP A 538 2.46 26.87 -35.50
C ASP A 538 2.76 27.88 -34.37
N ALA A 539 2.68 27.53 -33.10
CA ALA A 539 2.86 28.42 -31.97
C ALA A 539 4.31 28.89 -31.82
N LYS A 540 4.59 30.19 -32.15
CA LYS A 540 5.94 30.76 -32.25
C LYS A 540 6.77 30.72 -30.97
N ASN A 541 6.11 30.67 -29.80
CA ASN A 541 6.76 30.72 -28.50
C ASN A 541 7.09 29.32 -27.94
N VAL A 542 6.57 28.26 -28.57
CA VAL A 542 6.82 26.87 -28.17
C VAL A 542 8.01 26.33 -28.93
N SER A 543 9.02 25.86 -28.20
CA SER A 543 10.23 25.25 -28.75
C SER A 543 10.20 23.74 -28.77
N ARG A 544 9.52 23.11 -27.77
CA ARG A 544 9.37 21.65 -27.65
C ARG A 544 7.90 21.28 -27.51
N MET A 545 7.51 20.24 -28.22
CA MET A 545 6.17 19.66 -28.15
C MET A 545 6.24 18.26 -27.59
N TYR A 546 5.45 17.97 -26.54
CA TYR A 546 5.15 16.61 -26.09
C TYR A 546 3.80 16.22 -26.70
N ILE A 547 3.78 15.21 -27.55
CA ILE A 547 2.56 14.72 -28.17
C ILE A 547 2.26 13.33 -27.61
N SER A 548 1.07 13.15 -27.08
CA SER A 548 0.66 11.85 -26.51
C SER A 548 0.72 10.76 -27.58
N TYR A 549 1.29 9.59 -27.25
CA TYR A 549 1.54 8.47 -28.17
C TYR A 549 0.30 8.13 -29.01
N HIS A 550 -0.88 8.10 -28.40
CA HIS A 550 -2.13 7.79 -29.09
C HIS A 550 -2.58 8.82 -30.13
N CYS A 551 -2.02 10.03 -30.12
CA CYS A 551 -2.21 11.02 -31.19
C CYS A 551 -1.38 10.69 -32.43
N ILE A 552 -0.22 10.11 -32.24
CA ILE A 552 0.81 9.85 -33.27
C ILE A 552 0.67 8.45 -33.84
N TYR A 553 0.47 7.45 -32.99
CA TYR A 553 0.46 6.04 -33.36
C TYR A 553 -0.91 5.41 -33.15
N GLU A 554 -1.19 4.35 -33.90
CA GLU A 554 -2.30 3.42 -33.68
C GLU A 554 -1.78 1.98 -33.64
N TYR A 555 -2.32 1.18 -32.71
CA TYR A 555 -1.96 -0.23 -32.59
C TYR A 555 -2.87 -1.11 -33.44
N ARG A 556 -2.32 -1.68 -34.53
CA ARG A 556 -3.07 -2.56 -35.43
C ARG A 556 -2.24 -3.80 -35.80
N ASN A 557 -2.86 -4.97 -35.76
CA ASN A 557 -2.21 -6.24 -36.11
C ASN A 557 -0.91 -6.50 -35.34
N LYS A 558 -0.90 -6.19 -34.04
CA LYS A 558 0.25 -6.29 -33.13
C LYS A 558 1.45 -5.40 -33.52
N GLN A 559 1.23 -4.31 -34.20
CA GLN A 559 2.25 -3.33 -34.58
C GLN A 559 1.73 -1.91 -34.42
N TRP A 560 2.61 -1.01 -34.02
CA TRP A 560 2.35 0.41 -34.01
C TRP A 560 2.55 0.98 -35.41
N LYS A 561 1.60 1.77 -35.86
CA LYS A 561 1.64 2.46 -37.15
C LYS A 561 1.45 3.94 -36.94
N LEU A 562 2.24 4.72 -37.66
CA LEU A 562 2.12 6.17 -37.68
C LEU A 562 0.81 6.57 -38.38
N LYS A 563 0.08 7.52 -37.79
CA LYS A 563 -1.15 8.07 -38.37
C LYS A 563 -0.83 9.12 -39.44
N ASP A 564 -1.45 9.03 -40.59
CA ASP A 564 -1.18 9.96 -41.73
C ASP A 564 -1.40 11.44 -41.38
N ASP A 565 -2.42 11.73 -40.54
CA ASP A 565 -2.71 13.13 -40.12
C ASP A 565 -1.66 13.62 -39.12
N ALA A 566 -1.10 12.74 -38.28
CA ALA A 566 -0.05 13.09 -37.34
C ALA A 566 1.26 13.43 -38.04
N VAL A 567 1.59 12.77 -39.15
CA VAL A 567 2.77 13.07 -39.98
C VAL A 567 2.81 14.54 -40.38
N LYS A 568 1.69 15.07 -40.88
CA LYS A 568 1.60 16.47 -41.30
C LYS A 568 1.83 17.47 -40.17
N VAL A 569 1.32 17.14 -38.97
CA VAL A 569 1.55 17.97 -37.76
C VAL A 569 3.02 18.00 -37.39
N VAL A 570 3.65 16.82 -37.39
CA VAL A 570 5.08 16.68 -37.04
C VAL A 570 5.96 17.38 -38.07
N GLU A 571 5.72 17.17 -39.37
CA GLU A 571 6.47 17.83 -40.44
C GLU A 571 6.43 19.36 -40.30
N ARG A 572 5.22 19.93 -40.05
CA ARG A 572 5.06 21.36 -39.81
C ARG A 572 5.78 21.84 -38.54
N ALA A 573 5.75 21.08 -37.46
CA ALA A 573 6.52 21.39 -36.27
C ALA A 573 8.04 21.42 -36.56
N LYS A 574 8.54 20.50 -37.38
CA LYS A 574 9.95 20.44 -37.81
C LYS A 574 10.34 21.62 -38.72
N GLU A 575 9.45 22.02 -39.63
CA GLU A 575 9.64 23.22 -40.47
C GLU A 575 9.84 24.46 -39.59
N HIS A 576 9.13 24.53 -38.46
CA HIS A 576 9.29 25.60 -37.46
C HIS A 576 10.41 25.33 -36.44
N LYS A 577 11.27 24.35 -36.69
CA LYS A 577 12.45 23.99 -35.88
C LYS A 577 12.08 23.61 -34.42
N LYS A 578 10.93 23.00 -34.21
CA LYS A 578 10.53 22.52 -32.90
C LYS A 578 11.09 21.12 -32.60
N GLU A 579 11.44 20.89 -31.36
CA GLU A 579 11.68 19.52 -30.89
C GLU A 579 10.33 18.81 -30.68
N VAL A 580 10.21 17.57 -31.14
CA VAL A 580 9.01 16.72 -31.01
C VAL A 580 9.34 15.52 -30.15
N PHE A 581 8.69 15.42 -28.99
CA PHE A 581 8.82 14.32 -28.05
C PHE A 581 7.50 13.56 -27.98
N ILE A 582 7.58 12.24 -27.88
CA ILE A 582 6.40 11.39 -27.73
C ILE A 582 6.17 11.13 -26.24
N ALA A 583 5.01 11.55 -25.75
CA ALA A 583 4.62 11.26 -24.38
C ALA A 583 4.04 9.83 -24.28
N LEU A 584 4.69 8.98 -23.48
CA LEU A 584 4.37 7.56 -23.31
C LEU A 584 3.12 7.38 -22.42
N PRO A 585 2.53 6.16 -22.32
CA PRO A 585 1.44 5.86 -21.39
C PRO A 585 1.86 6.15 -19.93
N ALA A 586 0.92 6.58 -19.09
CA ALA A 586 1.24 6.77 -17.67
C ALA A 586 1.39 5.45 -16.90
N ILE A 587 0.86 4.37 -17.42
CA ILE A 587 0.90 3.02 -16.86
C ILE A 587 1.32 2.03 -17.94
N ALA A 588 2.36 1.28 -17.66
CA ALA A 588 2.72 0.03 -18.35
C ALA A 588 2.59 -1.12 -17.36
N ARG A 589 2.02 -2.24 -17.79
CA ARG A 589 1.82 -3.42 -16.93
C ARG A 589 2.20 -4.68 -17.68
N GLU A 590 2.36 -5.78 -16.95
CA GLU A 590 2.83 -7.04 -17.49
C GLU A 590 2.06 -7.52 -18.73
N SER A 591 0.73 -7.47 -18.69
CA SER A 591 -0.11 -7.91 -19.82
C SER A 591 0.04 -7.06 -21.08
N ASN A 592 0.67 -5.90 -21.02
CA ASN A 592 0.92 -5.03 -22.18
C ASN A 592 2.39 -4.64 -22.35
N VAL A 593 3.33 -5.31 -21.66
CA VAL A 593 4.76 -5.01 -21.73
C VAL A 593 5.28 -5.11 -23.17
N GLY A 594 4.97 -6.17 -23.89
CA GLY A 594 5.37 -6.31 -25.28
C GLY A 594 4.79 -5.26 -26.24
N MET A 595 3.63 -4.69 -25.90
CA MET A 595 3.07 -3.55 -26.61
C MET A 595 3.86 -2.26 -26.33
N THR A 596 4.32 -2.09 -25.09
CA THR A 596 5.16 -0.96 -24.66
C THR A 596 6.56 -1.05 -25.29
N GLU A 597 7.18 -2.22 -25.30
CA GLU A 597 8.46 -2.48 -25.99
C GLU A 597 8.37 -2.13 -27.49
N SER A 598 7.34 -2.62 -28.16
CA SER A 598 7.10 -2.34 -29.56
C SER A 598 6.84 -0.84 -29.85
N LEU A 599 6.20 -0.12 -28.92
CA LEU A 599 6.01 1.34 -29.02
C LEU A 599 7.35 2.06 -28.91
N LEU A 600 8.14 1.71 -27.88
CA LEU A 600 9.48 2.28 -27.67
C LEU A 600 10.38 2.01 -28.87
N GLU A 601 10.40 0.80 -29.39
CA GLU A 601 11.15 0.43 -30.59
C GLU A 601 10.71 1.25 -31.80
N SER A 602 9.40 1.46 -31.98
CA SER A 602 8.88 2.29 -33.08
C SER A 602 9.32 3.74 -32.97
N ILE A 603 9.33 4.32 -31.75
CA ILE A 603 9.79 5.68 -31.49
C ILE A 603 11.31 5.79 -31.67
N LEU A 604 12.08 4.81 -31.17
CA LEU A 604 13.55 4.85 -31.26
C LEU A 604 14.05 4.74 -32.71
N ASN A 605 13.32 4.04 -33.56
CA ASN A 605 13.65 3.85 -34.98
C ASN A 605 13.04 4.92 -35.90
N ASP A 606 12.14 5.79 -35.42
CA ASP A 606 11.63 6.88 -36.26
C ASP A 606 12.67 7.99 -36.45
N SER A 607 12.52 8.75 -37.55
CA SER A 607 13.43 9.86 -37.90
C SER A 607 12.89 11.25 -37.51
N PHE A 608 11.69 11.33 -36.96
CA PHE A 608 11.02 12.60 -36.72
C PHE A 608 10.95 13.01 -35.26
N SER A 609 10.91 12.06 -34.31
CA SER A 609 10.92 12.38 -32.89
C SER A 609 12.34 12.64 -32.38
N ASP A 610 12.53 13.66 -31.57
CA ASP A 610 13.80 14.00 -30.93
C ASP A 610 13.97 13.29 -29.58
N GLY A 611 12.87 12.82 -28.99
CA GLY A 611 12.91 12.17 -27.68
C GLY A 611 11.56 11.69 -27.20
N MET A 612 11.52 11.33 -25.91
CA MET A 612 10.35 10.78 -25.23
C MET A 612 10.13 11.44 -23.87
N LEU A 613 8.86 11.50 -23.45
CA LEU A 613 8.44 11.81 -22.08
C LEU A 613 8.07 10.49 -21.41
N ILE A 614 8.94 10.01 -20.52
CA ILE A 614 8.80 8.75 -19.78
C ILE A 614 8.00 8.99 -18.50
N ARG A 615 7.01 8.15 -18.22
CA ARG A 615 6.03 8.36 -17.16
C ARG A 615 6.02 7.31 -16.06
N ASN A 616 6.72 6.20 -16.25
CA ASN A 616 6.82 5.15 -15.23
C ASN A 616 8.18 4.45 -15.32
N MET A 617 8.54 3.74 -14.25
CA MET A 617 9.84 3.06 -14.17
C MET A 617 9.95 1.87 -15.12
N GLU A 618 8.85 1.20 -15.45
CA GLU A 618 8.87 0.09 -16.40
C GLU A 618 9.36 0.56 -17.78
N GLU A 619 8.80 1.67 -18.28
CA GLU A 619 9.22 2.28 -19.54
C GLU A 619 10.70 2.73 -19.54
N LEU A 620 11.15 3.32 -18.42
CA LEU A 620 12.55 3.75 -18.28
C LEU A 620 13.51 2.56 -18.36
N LEU A 621 13.15 1.44 -17.80
CA LEU A 621 13.96 0.22 -17.78
C LEU A 621 13.96 -0.51 -19.12
N ILE A 622 12.82 -0.60 -19.78
CA ILE A 622 12.73 -1.11 -21.17
C ILE A 622 13.65 -0.25 -22.08
N TYR A 623 13.60 1.07 -21.93
CA TYR A 623 14.49 1.98 -22.68
C TYR A 623 15.97 1.71 -22.35
N LYS A 624 16.33 1.55 -21.05
CA LYS A 624 17.69 1.21 -20.61
C LYS A 624 18.18 -0.08 -21.24
N GLU A 625 17.37 -1.11 -21.26
CA GLU A 625 17.73 -2.39 -21.91
C GLU A 625 17.95 -2.23 -23.41
N TYR A 626 17.09 -1.47 -24.08
CA TYR A 626 17.24 -1.21 -25.51
C TYR A 626 18.56 -0.50 -25.82
N VAL A 627 18.90 0.56 -25.08
CA VAL A 627 20.15 1.31 -25.27
C VAL A 627 21.36 0.42 -25.00
N ASN A 628 21.34 -0.40 -23.95
CA ASN A 628 22.41 -1.32 -23.64
C ASN A 628 22.65 -2.39 -24.71
N LYS A 629 21.56 -2.86 -25.37
CA LYS A 629 21.64 -3.84 -26.48
C LYS A 629 22.14 -3.21 -27.78
N ASN A 630 21.91 -1.91 -28.01
CA ASN A 630 22.17 -1.21 -29.27
C ASN A 630 23.19 -0.07 -29.12
N LYS A 631 24.35 -0.35 -28.51
CA LYS A 631 25.38 0.64 -28.12
C LYS A 631 25.84 1.62 -29.22
N ASP A 632 25.62 1.32 -30.49
CA ASP A 632 26.04 2.15 -31.64
C ASP A 632 24.92 3.10 -32.15
N ASN A 633 23.68 2.99 -31.65
CA ASN A 633 22.59 3.88 -32.03
C ASN A 633 22.35 4.90 -30.92
N CYS A 634 22.60 6.17 -31.21
CA CYS A 634 22.44 7.29 -30.30
C CYS A 634 21.05 7.24 -29.64
N ALA A 635 21.03 7.12 -28.32
CA ALA A 635 19.81 7.18 -27.56
C ALA A 635 19.11 8.53 -27.80
N LYS A 636 17.81 8.52 -28.05
CA LYS A 636 17.01 9.74 -28.09
C LYS A 636 16.97 10.38 -26.72
N LYS A 637 16.82 11.72 -26.66
CA LYS A 637 16.65 12.44 -25.39
C LYS A 637 15.44 11.91 -24.64
N ILE A 638 15.53 11.79 -23.32
CA ILE A 638 14.40 11.44 -22.46
C ILE A 638 14.15 12.54 -21.44
N VAL A 639 12.88 12.79 -21.17
CA VAL A 639 12.40 13.64 -20.08
C VAL A 639 11.64 12.76 -19.12
N LEU A 640 11.96 12.84 -17.82
CA LEU A 640 11.27 12.09 -16.78
C LEU A 640 10.11 12.93 -16.26
N ASP A 641 8.87 12.43 -16.40
CA ASP A 641 7.66 13.14 -15.96
C ASP A 641 7.51 13.07 -14.43
N SER A 642 6.66 13.91 -13.89
CA SER A 642 6.37 14.03 -12.45
C SER A 642 5.98 12.71 -11.76
N ASN A 643 5.49 11.71 -12.50
CA ASN A 643 5.16 10.37 -12.04
C ASN A 643 6.38 9.50 -11.67
N ILE A 644 7.59 9.90 -12.03
CA ILE A 644 8.84 9.24 -11.59
C ILE A 644 9.20 9.61 -10.14
N TYR A 645 8.55 10.63 -9.59
CA TYR A 645 8.66 11.06 -8.19
C TYR A 645 10.07 11.43 -7.71
N VAL A 646 10.70 12.36 -8.40
CA VAL A 646 11.99 12.92 -7.95
C VAL A 646 11.73 13.98 -6.88
N TYR A 647 11.64 13.56 -5.61
CA TYR A 647 11.24 14.42 -4.48
C TYR A 647 12.41 14.95 -3.64
N ASN A 648 13.59 14.35 -3.77
CA ASN A 648 14.77 14.70 -2.98
C ASN A 648 16.05 14.51 -3.76
N LYS A 649 17.15 15.05 -3.22
CA LYS A 649 18.47 14.96 -3.84
C LYS A 649 18.98 13.52 -3.98
N GLU A 650 18.65 12.64 -3.03
CA GLU A 650 19.12 11.26 -3.06
C GLU A 650 18.49 10.47 -4.21
N THR A 651 17.23 10.76 -4.54
CA THR A 651 16.59 10.22 -5.75
C THR A 651 17.22 10.79 -7.03
N LYS A 652 17.62 12.10 -7.05
CA LYS A 652 18.37 12.67 -8.20
C LYS A 652 19.74 12.01 -8.35
N ILE A 653 20.49 11.84 -7.24
CA ILE A 653 21.78 11.15 -7.24
C ILE A 653 21.62 9.73 -7.75
N PHE A 654 20.64 8.99 -7.22
CA PHE A 654 20.32 7.64 -7.66
C PHE A 654 20.10 7.57 -9.19
N LEU A 655 19.28 8.47 -9.74
CA LEU A 655 19.03 8.50 -11.19
C LEU A 655 20.28 8.85 -11.99
N LEU A 656 21.11 9.77 -11.53
CA LEU A 656 22.35 10.15 -12.21
C LEU A 656 23.40 9.04 -12.17
N GLU A 657 23.50 8.29 -11.08
CA GLU A 657 24.40 7.15 -10.95
C GLU A 657 23.98 5.99 -11.85
N GLU A 658 22.70 5.60 -11.77
CA GLU A 658 22.14 4.43 -12.43
C GLU A 658 21.89 4.61 -13.92
N TYR A 659 21.66 5.84 -14.38
CA TYR A 659 21.28 6.17 -15.74
C TYR A 659 22.30 7.14 -16.40
N ARG A 660 23.58 7.11 -15.96
CA ARG A 660 24.65 7.99 -16.45
C ARG A 660 24.81 7.94 -17.98
N ASP A 661 24.63 6.75 -18.58
CA ASP A 661 24.79 6.53 -20.02
C ASP A 661 23.49 6.81 -20.81
N MET A 662 22.43 7.25 -20.12
CA MET A 662 21.15 7.60 -20.73
C MET A 662 21.09 9.10 -20.97
N CYS A 663 20.47 9.50 -22.11
CA CYS A 663 20.32 10.91 -22.45
C CYS A 663 19.16 11.56 -21.66
N ILE A 664 19.22 11.55 -20.29
CA ILE A 664 18.23 12.28 -19.49
C ILE A 664 18.47 13.78 -19.68
N ASP A 665 17.56 14.44 -20.39
CA ASP A 665 17.64 15.86 -20.68
C ASP A 665 17.15 16.69 -19.48
N ARG A 666 16.03 16.29 -18.85
CA ARG A 666 15.45 16.97 -17.68
C ARG A 666 14.45 16.13 -16.92
N ILE A 667 14.05 16.62 -15.75
CA ILE A 667 12.97 16.09 -14.92
C ILE A 667 11.84 17.10 -14.82
N ALA A 668 10.59 16.63 -14.87
CA ALA A 668 9.43 17.47 -14.57
C ALA A 668 9.29 17.70 -13.06
N SER A 669 8.88 18.92 -12.69
CA SER A 669 8.69 19.30 -11.29
C SER A 669 7.64 18.42 -10.61
N PRO A 670 7.88 17.94 -9.37
CA PRO A 670 6.87 17.25 -8.58
C PRO A 670 5.62 18.10 -8.32
N ILE A 671 4.46 17.45 -8.33
CA ILE A 671 3.15 18.12 -8.22
C ILE A 671 2.87 18.64 -6.80
N GLU A 672 3.35 17.94 -5.77
CA GLU A 672 2.99 18.17 -4.36
C GLU A 672 4.07 18.92 -3.57
N LEU A 673 5.13 19.42 -4.20
CA LEU A 673 6.16 20.25 -3.56
C LEU A 673 5.81 21.73 -3.67
N ASP A 674 6.05 22.48 -2.58
CA ASP A 674 5.92 23.93 -2.56
C ASP A 674 7.15 24.66 -3.15
N GLU A 675 7.09 25.98 -3.23
CA GLU A 675 8.15 26.81 -3.82
C GLU A 675 9.51 26.64 -3.13
N ASN A 676 9.55 26.53 -1.79
CA ASN A 676 10.79 26.39 -1.04
C ASN A 676 11.39 24.99 -1.25
N GLU A 677 10.55 23.97 -1.21
CA GLU A 677 10.91 22.58 -1.44
C GLU A 677 11.41 22.34 -2.86
N LEU A 678 10.80 22.99 -3.86
CA LEU A 678 11.29 22.98 -5.24
C LEU A 678 12.63 23.69 -5.35
N SER A 679 12.82 24.81 -4.65
CA SER A 679 14.09 25.54 -4.63
C SER A 679 15.22 24.68 -4.07
N ASP A 680 14.98 24.00 -2.96
CA ASP A 680 15.94 23.08 -2.36
C ASP A 680 16.28 21.93 -3.31
N LEU A 681 15.27 21.37 -3.98
CA LEU A 681 15.47 20.29 -4.92
C LEU A 681 16.28 20.72 -6.16
N VAL A 682 16.08 21.93 -6.68
CA VAL A 682 16.81 22.44 -7.86
C VAL A 682 18.28 22.73 -7.53
N ASN A 683 18.56 23.29 -6.35
CA ASN A 683 19.88 23.81 -6.01
C ASN A 683 20.88 22.74 -5.58
N GLU A 684 20.42 21.62 -5.01
CA GLU A 684 21.32 20.64 -4.37
C GLU A 684 22.01 19.67 -5.33
N VAL A 685 21.39 19.34 -6.47
CA VAL A 685 21.99 18.45 -7.47
C VAL A 685 21.74 19.02 -8.87
N PRO A 686 22.78 19.24 -9.68
CA PRO A 686 22.63 19.88 -10.98
C PRO A 686 22.00 18.92 -12.02
N MET A 687 20.68 18.95 -12.11
CA MET A 687 19.88 18.31 -13.14
C MET A 687 18.81 19.31 -13.58
N GLU A 688 18.64 19.50 -14.91
CA GLU A 688 17.67 20.43 -15.43
C GLU A 688 16.24 20.10 -15.02
N MET A 689 15.52 21.09 -14.52
CA MET A 689 14.11 20.96 -14.16
C MET A 689 13.21 21.68 -15.15
N GLU A 690 12.09 21.05 -15.48
CA GLU A 690 10.97 21.61 -16.23
C GLU A 690 9.80 21.87 -15.29
N LEU A 691 9.40 23.15 -15.13
CA LEU A 691 8.28 23.53 -14.29
C LEU A 691 6.98 23.53 -15.10
N THR A 692 5.99 22.69 -14.72
CA THR A 692 4.66 22.77 -15.32
C THR A 692 3.91 23.98 -14.77
N VAL A 693 3.74 25.02 -15.60
CA VAL A 693 3.12 26.28 -15.20
C VAL A 693 1.63 26.37 -15.54
N TYR A 694 1.17 25.62 -16.54
CA TYR A 694 -0.25 25.59 -16.93
C TYR A 694 -0.74 24.18 -17.20
N GLY A 695 -1.99 23.91 -16.84
CA GLY A 695 -2.73 22.72 -17.26
C GLY A 695 -3.49 22.02 -16.13
N LYS A 696 -4.39 21.12 -16.53
CA LYS A 696 -5.12 20.29 -15.57
C LYS A 696 -4.28 19.13 -15.13
N VAL A 697 -4.08 19.02 -13.83
CA VAL A 697 -3.33 17.90 -13.24
C VAL A 697 -4.04 16.57 -13.49
N ALA A 698 -3.31 15.56 -13.91
CA ALA A 698 -3.77 14.17 -13.95
C ALA A 698 -3.88 13.66 -12.50
N VAL A 699 -5.06 13.78 -11.89
CA VAL A 699 -5.27 13.51 -10.46
C VAL A 699 -5.40 12.04 -10.11
N MET A 700 -5.71 11.17 -11.08
CA MET A 700 -5.74 9.72 -10.90
C MET A 700 -5.37 8.99 -12.18
N GLN A 701 -4.61 7.92 -12.03
CA GLN A 701 -4.42 6.88 -13.04
C GLN A 701 -5.14 5.62 -12.55
N SER A 702 -6.08 5.08 -13.34
CA SER A 702 -6.94 3.99 -12.88
C SER A 702 -7.05 2.87 -13.91
N GLU A 703 -6.96 1.63 -13.44
CA GLU A 703 -7.31 0.44 -14.22
C GLU A 703 -8.83 0.37 -14.46
N GLN A 704 -9.64 0.91 -13.55
CA GLN A 704 -11.09 0.98 -13.75
C GLN A 704 -11.46 1.99 -14.83
N CYS A 705 -12.43 1.61 -15.66
CA CYS A 705 -12.95 2.46 -16.71
C CYS A 705 -14.39 2.88 -16.42
N ILE A 706 -14.67 4.19 -16.45
CA ILE A 706 -16.02 4.69 -16.20
C ILE A 706 -17.04 4.15 -17.22
N LYS A 707 -16.64 3.97 -18.49
CA LYS A 707 -17.49 3.36 -19.52
C LYS A 707 -17.88 1.92 -19.15
N LYS A 708 -16.97 1.14 -18.54
CA LYS A 708 -17.28 -0.21 -18.03
C LYS A 708 -18.20 -0.14 -16.82
N THR A 709 -17.95 0.79 -15.89
CA THR A 709 -18.83 1.02 -14.72
C THR A 709 -20.26 1.38 -15.14
N LEU A 710 -20.42 2.16 -16.20
CA LEU A 710 -21.72 2.58 -16.73
C LEU A 710 -22.34 1.62 -17.75
N ASN A 711 -21.66 0.51 -18.11
CA ASN A 711 -22.06 -0.42 -19.19
C ASN A 711 -22.17 0.26 -20.57
N THR A 712 -21.37 1.28 -20.85
CA THR A 712 -21.34 2.05 -22.11
C THR A 712 -20.04 1.88 -22.88
N CYS A 713 -19.21 0.87 -22.54
CA CYS A 713 -17.92 0.67 -23.18
C CYS A 713 -18.08 0.28 -24.65
N ASP A 714 -17.51 1.11 -25.52
CA ASP A 714 -17.46 0.95 -26.98
C ASP A 714 -16.07 0.56 -27.51
N HIS A 715 -15.10 0.42 -26.60
CA HIS A 715 -13.67 0.21 -26.88
C HIS A 715 -13.01 1.31 -27.73
N LEU A 716 -13.59 2.51 -27.74
CA LEU A 716 -13.05 3.64 -28.45
C LEU A 716 -12.39 4.61 -27.48
N PHE A 717 -11.26 5.16 -27.93
CA PHE A 717 -10.66 6.31 -27.25
C PHE A 717 -11.71 7.43 -27.11
N GLY A 718 -11.75 8.06 -25.94
CA GLY A 718 -12.68 9.17 -25.72
C GLY A 718 -12.53 9.82 -24.37
N MET A 719 -13.16 11.01 -24.29
CA MET A 719 -13.27 11.80 -23.09
C MET A 719 -14.67 11.63 -22.51
N GLU A 720 -14.74 11.23 -21.25
CA GLU A 720 -15.98 11.19 -20.47
C GLU A 720 -15.92 12.25 -19.38
N SER A 721 -17.03 12.56 -18.74
CA SER A 721 -17.02 13.41 -17.56
C SER A 721 -17.89 12.89 -16.42
N ILE A 722 -17.50 13.22 -15.19
CA ILE A 722 -18.28 12.98 -13.99
C ILE A 722 -18.41 14.28 -13.19
N ILE A 723 -19.60 14.50 -12.66
CA ILE A 723 -19.95 15.73 -11.93
C ILE A 723 -20.08 15.42 -10.45
N GLN A 724 -19.40 16.19 -9.63
CA GLN A 724 -19.54 16.18 -8.18
C GLN A 724 -20.41 17.36 -7.74
N ASN A 725 -21.45 17.10 -6.94
CA ASN A 725 -22.33 18.14 -6.44
C ASN A 725 -21.60 19.03 -5.42
N GLY A 726 -21.71 20.36 -5.57
CA GLY A 726 -20.99 21.37 -4.78
C GLY A 726 -21.38 21.50 -3.30
N SER A 727 -22.31 20.68 -2.80
CA SER A 727 -22.72 20.68 -1.38
C SER A 727 -21.80 19.89 -0.43
N ASN A 728 -20.71 19.33 -0.92
CA ASN A 728 -19.80 18.52 -0.11
C ASN A 728 -18.76 19.37 0.64
N LYS A 729 -18.71 19.20 1.98
CA LYS A 729 -17.76 19.87 2.89
C LYS A 729 -16.27 19.66 2.57
N HIS A 730 -15.93 18.74 1.68
CA HIS A 730 -14.56 18.42 1.28
C HIS A 730 -14.07 19.17 0.05
N ASN A 731 -14.97 19.79 -0.71
CA ASN A 731 -14.63 20.72 -1.78
C ASN A 731 -15.02 22.12 -1.35
N ASN A 732 -14.08 23.06 -1.32
CA ASN A 732 -14.34 24.47 -1.14
C ASN A 732 -15.16 25.10 -2.30
N ALA A 733 -15.60 24.25 -3.26
CA ALA A 733 -16.41 24.69 -4.40
C ALA A 733 -17.87 24.83 -3.99
N LYS A 734 -18.40 26.04 -4.11
CA LYS A 734 -19.83 26.34 -3.91
C LYS A 734 -20.72 25.81 -5.05
N ASN A 735 -20.12 25.42 -6.18
CA ASN A 735 -20.78 24.95 -7.39
C ASN A 735 -20.42 23.50 -7.70
N ASN A 736 -21.20 22.85 -8.56
CA ASN A 736 -20.87 21.54 -9.10
C ASN A 736 -19.54 21.61 -9.86
N VAL A 737 -18.69 20.60 -9.68
CA VAL A 737 -17.41 20.48 -10.39
C VAL A 737 -17.45 19.26 -11.32
N SER A 738 -16.87 19.39 -12.51
CA SER A 738 -16.82 18.34 -13.53
C SER A 738 -15.38 17.89 -13.75
N TYR A 739 -15.10 16.62 -13.44
CA TYR A 739 -13.82 16.00 -13.74
C TYR A 739 -13.86 15.35 -15.11
N SER A 740 -12.83 15.56 -15.92
CA SER A 740 -12.69 14.91 -17.22
C SER A 740 -11.93 13.61 -17.10
N MET A 741 -12.39 12.57 -17.80
CA MET A 741 -11.82 11.22 -17.74
C MET A 741 -11.41 10.79 -19.15
N LEU A 742 -10.12 10.66 -19.38
CA LEU A 742 -9.55 10.19 -20.64
C LEU A 742 -9.44 8.66 -20.61
N CYS A 743 -10.24 7.99 -21.46
CA CYS A 743 -10.19 6.53 -21.62
C CYS A 743 -9.20 6.16 -22.72
N LEU A 744 -8.06 5.60 -22.35
CA LEU A 744 -6.99 5.15 -23.25
C LEU A 744 -7.19 3.66 -23.55
N CYS A 745 -7.92 3.35 -24.64
CA CYS A 745 -8.41 2.00 -24.91
C CYS A 745 -7.35 1.02 -25.41
N ASP A 746 -6.24 1.47 -25.98
CA ASP A 746 -5.14 0.60 -26.39
C ASP A 746 -4.51 -0.11 -25.18
N TYR A 747 -4.18 0.66 -24.13
CA TYR A 747 -3.68 0.16 -22.84
C TYR A 747 -4.80 -0.13 -21.84
N CYS A 748 -6.02 0.28 -22.18
CA CYS A 748 -7.24 0.09 -21.39
C CYS A 748 -7.17 0.60 -19.94
N PHE A 749 -6.59 1.78 -19.72
CA PHE A 749 -6.65 2.50 -18.45
C PHE A 749 -7.30 3.88 -18.60
N THR A 750 -7.63 4.53 -17.49
CA THR A 750 -8.30 5.84 -17.45
C THR A 750 -7.46 6.85 -16.67
N THR A 751 -7.23 8.02 -17.27
CA THR A 751 -6.66 9.19 -16.59
C THR A 751 -7.80 10.15 -16.22
N ILE A 752 -7.87 10.56 -14.94
CA ILE A 752 -8.80 11.58 -14.47
C ILE A 752 -8.03 12.88 -14.29
N PHE A 753 -8.54 13.96 -14.91
CA PHE A 753 -7.98 15.29 -14.79
C PHE A 753 -8.75 16.14 -13.78
N ASP A 754 -8.05 17.04 -13.07
CA ASP A 754 -8.69 18.04 -12.21
C ASP A 754 -9.66 18.91 -13.04
N TYR A 755 -10.68 19.41 -12.38
CA TYR A 755 -11.63 20.34 -13.01
C TYR A 755 -11.02 21.72 -13.26
N ARG A 756 -9.95 22.08 -12.55
CA ARG A 756 -9.22 23.35 -12.69
C ARG A 756 -7.90 23.14 -13.41
N ALA A 757 -7.57 24.03 -14.31
CA ALA A 757 -6.19 24.19 -14.76
C ALA A 757 -5.40 24.94 -13.67
N ARG A 758 -4.21 24.45 -13.36
CA ARG A 758 -3.20 25.25 -12.64
C ARG A 758 -2.73 26.37 -13.55
N ASP A 759 -2.45 27.52 -12.96
CA ASP A 759 -1.85 28.68 -13.64
C ASP A 759 -0.83 29.29 -12.67
N ILE A 760 0.42 28.86 -12.81
CA ILE A 760 1.53 29.25 -11.94
C ILE A 760 2.26 30.43 -12.55
N ASP A 761 2.52 31.45 -11.74
CA ASP A 761 3.28 32.62 -12.19
C ASP A 761 4.69 32.20 -12.65
N ILE A 762 5.01 32.57 -13.89
CA ILE A 762 6.31 32.28 -14.53
C ILE A 762 7.48 32.88 -13.74
N SER A 763 7.25 33.89 -12.90
CA SER A 763 8.27 34.43 -12.00
C SER A 763 8.87 33.37 -11.09
N LEU A 764 8.10 32.32 -10.73
CA LEU A 764 8.58 31.17 -9.99
C LEU A 764 9.65 30.41 -10.76
N ALA A 765 9.44 30.13 -12.04
CA ALA A 765 10.44 29.44 -12.86
C ALA A 765 11.76 30.22 -12.96
N LYS A 766 11.67 31.57 -13.02
CA LYS A 766 12.86 32.44 -12.97
C LYS A 766 13.59 32.34 -11.63
N LYS A 767 12.83 32.39 -10.54
CA LYS A 767 13.37 32.28 -9.17
C LYS A 767 14.05 30.94 -8.93
N LEU A 768 13.47 29.86 -9.47
CA LEU A 768 13.98 28.50 -9.36
C LEU A 768 15.09 28.17 -10.36
N ASP A 769 15.45 29.08 -11.27
CA ASP A 769 16.42 28.86 -12.34
C ASP A 769 16.13 27.62 -13.21
N CYS A 770 14.83 27.34 -13.47
CA CYS A 770 14.42 26.19 -14.27
C CYS A 770 14.88 26.30 -15.72
N GLY A 771 15.29 25.19 -16.34
CA GLY A 771 15.71 25.13 -17.75
C GLY A 771 14.56 25.27 -18.74
N SER A 772 13.34 24.94 -18.35
CA SER A 772 12.13 25.10 -19.17
C SER A 772 10.85 25.27 -18.34
N ILE A 773 9.81 25.80 -18.98
CA ILE A 773 8.43 25.81 -18.47
C ILE A 773 7.54 25.03 -19.42
N ARG A 774 6.56 24.30 -18.84
CA ARG A 774 5.65 23.44 -19.58
C ARG A 774 4.19 23.88 -19.45
N TYR A 775 3.47 23.87 -20.59
CA TYR A 775 2.03 24.05 -20.70
C TYR A 775 1.38 22.73 -21.08
N ASP A 776 0.53 22.18 -20.23
CA ASP A 776 -0.15 20.90 -20.45
C ASP A 776 -1.58 21.12 -20.93
N PHE A 777 -1.83 20.94 -22.23
CA PHE A 777 -3.16 21.03 -22.82
C PHE A 777 -3.85 19.67 -22.79
N THR A 778 -4.95 19.58 -22.07
CA THR A 778 -5.64 18.31 -21.77
C THR A 778 -7.02 18.26 -22.44
N THR A 779 -7.94 19.12 -22.01
CA THR A 779 -9.35 19.15 -22.46
C THR A 779 -9.64 20.33 -23.39
N GLU A 780 -8.74 21.29 -23.47
CA GLU A 780 -8.87 22.53 -24.23
C GLU A 780 -9.15 22.22 -25.71
N SER A 781 -9.98 23.01 -26.32
CA SER A 781 -10.20 23.06 -27.79
C SER A 781 -9.02 23.71 -28.50
N ALA A 782 -8.91 23.53 -29.80
CA ALA A 782 -7.89 24.18 -30.63
C ALA A 782 -7.92 25.72 -30.46
N ASP A 783 -9.10 26.34 -30.41
CA ASP A 783 -9.25 27.78 -30.23
C ASP A 783 -8.74 28.26 -28.86
N GLU A 784 -9.05 27.52 -27.78
CA GLU A 784 -8.54 27.81 -26.42
C GLU A 784 -7.03 27.67 -26.36
N VAL A 785 -6.46 26.63 -26.96
CA VAL A 785 -5.00 26.45 -27.07
C VAL A 785 -4.36 27.63 -27.79
N MET A 786 -4.94 28.06 -28.91
CA MET A 786 -4.45 29.22 -29.67
C MET A 786 -4.48 30.51 -28.84
N GLU A 787 -5.57 30.73 -28.11
CA GLU A 787 -5.71 31.90 -27.23
C GLU A 787 -4.64 31.91 -26.15
N ILE A 788 -4.37 30.76 -25.50
CA ILE A 788 -3.36 30.61 -24.47
C ILE A 788 -1.96 30.80 -25.06
N CYS A 789 -1.66 30.18 -26.21
CA CYS A 789 -0.38 30.34 -26.89
C CYS A 789 -0.06 31.80 -27.25
N ASN A 790 -1.09 32.58 -27.64
CA ASN A 790 -0.92 34.01 -27.92
C ASN A 790 -0.58 34.85 -26.66
N LYS A 791 -0.92 34.36 -25.47
CA LYS A 791 -0.61 35.00 -24.19
C LYS A 791 0.71 34.51 -23.58
N MET A 792 1.32 33.46 -24.11
CA MET A 792 2.61 32.98 -23.65
C MET A 792 3.72 34.03 -23.81
N PRO A 793 4.66 34.11 -22.89
CA PRO A 793 5.79 35.07 -23.03
C PRO A 793 6.62 34.72 -24.24
N LYS A 794 7.17 35.78 -24.90
CA LYS A 794 8.10 35.64 -26.06
C LYS A 794 9.47 35.13 -25.63
N ALA A 795 9.85 35.47 -24.41
CA ALA A 795 11.04 34.96 -23.71
C ALA A 795 10.73 35.06 -22.22
N TRP A 796 11.14 34.08 -21.42
CA TRP A 796 10.80 34.06 -20.00
C TRP A 796 12.00 34.24 -19.06
N ARG A 797 13.22 34.36 -19.62
CA ARG A 797 14.43 34.87 -18.96
C ARG A 797 14.81 36.26 -19.47
#